data_55e07c9cd39675f139650be7e2653c9d
#
_entry.id   55e07c9cd39675f139650be7e2653c9d
#
_cell.length_a   1.000
_cell.length_b   1.000
_cell.length_c   1.000
_cell.angle_alpha   90.00
_cell.angle_beta   90.00
_cell.angle_gamma   90.00
#
_symmetry.space_group_name_H-M   'P 1'
#
loop_
_entity.id
_entity.type
_entity.pdbx_description
1 polymer ?
#
loop_
_entity_poly.entity_id
_entity_poly.type
_entity_poly.pdbx_seq_one_letter_code
_entity_poly.pdbx_strand_id
1 'polypeptide(L)'
;MAKKKTTTRPHVSRVFSNLKSPLPNGDAWSVDLAPKTLLVGSNTSHKSSVIQSVELALAGSADDIVGRSAVADAALLLTLAPNDELGMSATTSDGDMYSYNVKYESGGRIKKPRHTGPGASALTHRTVREALVGSAATARKAFLSWACDDASLEDVLAHIPSELHAKYRDIAEYMGHDKDPVGTLLTVAQYANKKQRDASKEAKGAESLLESMGEVAEERPTDEQMTRARTAAVNIRETLRRASESSGSGMSRDEHEQAIAQASTALAAWENQRDMALEAAKKARASIPELSPTVQPGVDILNIALDNNVESCPVCSSAVGTGHITLCRDFYAGQLKDWESLTDAARRSIEATGAEAQGAESNVVEWKLKLEHLAGVNVVDRSGNPADVLDVQARLEIANKAVSSMEAQVERWDSITRARDRVSAMREEAGEYKLLKEATENAVGCLLDKRVGAFVQRVAAYLPSDWDFGIELKDGKREVFRMGLRRGHKLHCALSGAEWASVTTAIAMVVSERLPMSDVAVLIPEDRAWDPKTLSAVMRAYGSFNGQVIMASTIKPRGKVPGGWTVIDMDKESASWLGGGDSEEDEPAQVRSALEIPENGVNVTTRSAILLEQRGFSPEEVAMMSKQTQDVVIADDLKPGSIVIREDGTYALARGGQVLQLPPSPLVR
;
A
#
# COMPACT_ATOMS: atom_id res chain seq x y z
N MET A 1 10.65 8.68 54.09
CA MET A 1 10.00 8.66 52.77
C MET A 1 10.68 9.69 51.87
N ALA A 2 11.56 9.27 50.97
CA ALA A 2 12.19 10.13 49.99
C ALA A 2 11.12 10.58 48.97
N LYS A 3 10.87 11.88 48.89
CA LYS A 3 10.07 12.48 47.84
C LYS A 3 10.71 12.08 46.49
N LYS A 4 10.06 11.19 45.73
CA LYS A 4 10.38 10.95 44.34
C LYS A 4 10.41 12.32 43.65
N LYS A 5 11.59 12.81 43.25
CA LYS A 5 11.70 13.92 42.31
C LYS A 5 10.97 13.49 41.05
N THR A 6 9.79 13.99 40.83
CA THR A 6 9.11 13.90 39.52
C THR A 6 9.98 14.71 38.57
N THR A 7 10.77 14.00 37.75
CA THR A 7 11.47 14.62 36.63
C THR A 7 10.41 15.09 35.66
N THR A 8 10.23 16.41 35.58
CA THR A 8 9.38 17.02 34.53
C THR A 8 10.10 16.94 33.20
N ARG A 9 9.36 16.66 32.12
CA ARG A 9 9.92 16.70 30.79
C ARG A 9 10.45 18.08 30.43
N PRO A 10 11.48 18.19 29.56
CA PRO A 10 11.87 19.44 28.94
C PRO A 10 10.67 20.07 28.21
N HIS A 11 10.57 21.37 28.29
CA HIS A 11 9.55 22.16 27.63
C HIS A 11 10.17 23.42 27.00
N VAL A 12 9.57 23.93 25.96
CA VAL A 12 9.97 25.21 25.37
C VAL A 12 9.70 26.30 26.40
N SER A 13 10.76 26.91 26.93
CA SER A 13 10.69 27.97 27.95
C SER A 13 10.61 29.36 27.33
N ARG A 14 11.17 29.54 26.14
CA ARG A 14 11.16 30.81 25.41
C ARG A 14 11.16 30.59 23.90
N VAL A 15 10.43 31.41 23.18
CA VAL A 15 10.47 31.50 21.75
C VAL A 15 10.89 32.89 21.27
N PHE A 16 11.77 32.95 20.29
CA PHE A 16 12.15 34.17 19.56
C PHE A 16 11.71 34.02 18.10
N SER A 17 11.19 35.08 17.51
CA SER A 17 10.79 35.04 16.11
C SER A 17 10.63 36.45 15.53
N ASN A 18 10.88 36.59 14.24
CA ASN A 18 10.48 37.77 13.45
C ASN A 18 9.25 37.52 12.58
N LEU A 19 8.56 36.38 12.75
CA LEU A 19 7.35 36.04 12.04
C LEU A 19 6.25 37.09 12.29
N LYS A 20 5.81 37.77 11.23
CA LYS A 20 4.82 38.86 11.33
C LYS A 20 5.19 39.87 12.42
N SER A 21 6.46 40.17 12.57
CA SER A 21 6.90 41.08 13.62
C SER A 21 6.25 42.44 13.51
N PRO A 22 5.68 43.00 14.59
CA PRO A 22 5.20 44.35 14.64
C PRO A 22 6.29 45.37 14.92
N LEU A 23 7.52 44.90 15.18
CA LEU A 23 8.64 45.76 15.58
C LEU A 23 9.18 46.54 14.38
N PRO A 24 9.70 47.77 14.58
CA PRO A 24 10.42 48.53 13.56
C PRO A 24 11.56 47.69 12.99
N ASN A 25 11.80 47.77 11.71
CA ASN A 25 12.83 47.01 10.99
C ASN A 25 12.63 45.48 10.97
N GLY A 26 11.49 44.97 11.47
CA GLY A 26 11.23 43.54 11.51
C GLY A 26 12.10 42.78 12.53
N ASP A 27 12.50 43.45 13.62
CA ASP A 27 13.25 42.82 14.69
C ASP A 27 12.48 41.64 15.31
N ALA A 28 13.21 40.71 15.92
CA ALA A 28 12.59 39.55 16.56
C ALA A 28 11.93 39.92 17.89
N TRP A 29 10.70 39.45 18.07
CA TRP A 29 10.00 39.46 19.36
C TRP A 29 10.29 38.17 20.14
N SER A 30 10.00 38.18 21.43
CA SER A 30 10.15 36.99 22.29
C SER A 30 8.98 36.84 23.25
N VAL A 31 8.65 35.58 23.56
CA VAL A 31 7.64 35.20 24.55
C VAL A 31 8.18 34.09 25.44
N ASP A 32 8.02 34.24 26.74
CA ASP A 32 8.30 33.20 27.73
C ASP A 32 7.10 32.26 27.87
N LEU A 33 7.33 30.96 27.80
CA LEU A 33 6.31 29.93 27.84
C LEU A 33 6.48 29.05 29.08
N ALA A 34 5.38 28.63 29.67
CA ALA A 34 5.32 27.66 30.75
C ALA A 34 4.94 26.26 30.25
N PRO A 35 5.08 25.20 31.08
CA PRO A 35 4.61 23.86 30.69
C PRO A 35 3.13 23.82 30.31
N LYS A 36 2.30 24.67 30.85
CA LYS A 36 0.90 24.86 30.49
C LYS A 36 0.66 26.34 30.23
N THR A 37 0.51 26.71 28.98
CA THR A 37 0.35 28.10 28.54
C THR A 37 -0.96 28.27 27.77
N LEU A 38 -1.72 29.28 28.17
CA LEU A 38 -2.87 29.77 27.41
C LEU A 38 -2.57 31.19 26.91
N LEU A 39 -2.48 31.35 25.60
CA LEU A 39 -2.36 32.64 24.92
C LEU A 39 -3.76 33.22 24.72
N VAL A 40 -4.08 34.33 25.33
CA VAL A 40 -5.38 35.01 25.23
C VAL A 40 -5.20 36.37 24.59
N GLY A 41 -6.07 36.75 23.69
CA GLY A 41 -6.07 38.06 23.05
C GLY A 41 -7.02 38.15 21.88
N SER A 42 -7.17 39.34 21.37
CA SER A 42 -8.01 39.63 20.19
C SER A 42 -7.52 38.89 18.92
N ASN A 43 -8.30 38.88 17.87
CA ASN A 43 -7.79 38.51 16.55
C ASN A 43 -6.68 39.51 16.19
N THR A 44 -5.59 39.05 15.62
CA THR A 44 -4.40 39.87 15.32
C THR A 44 -3.41 40.10 16.47
N SER A 45 -3.67 39.62 17.69
CA SER A 45 -2.74 39.75 18.81
C SER A 45 -1.51 38.80 18.76
N HIS A 46 -1.14 38.30 17.61
CA HIS A 46 0.04 37.45 17.38
C HIS A 46 0.02 36.06 18.04
N LYS A 47 -1.11 35.57 18.60
CA LYS A 47 -1.23 34.23 19.20
C LYS A 47 -0.79 33.14 18.21
N SER A 48 -1.32 33.18 16.98
CA SER A 48 -0.95 32.21 15.95
C SER A 48 0.52 32.35 15.52
N SER A 49 1.09 33.57 15.58
CA SER A 49 2.52 33.77 15.28
C SER A 49 3.41 33.08 16.31
N VAL A 50 3.05 33.12 17.60
CA VAL A 50 3.77 32.40 18.65
C VAL A 50 3.69 30.89 18.43
N ILE A 51 2.49 30.35 18.18
CA ILE A 51 2.28 28.92 17.92
C ILE A 51 3.07 28.47 16.70
N GLN A 52 2.93 29.17 15.57
CA GLN A 52 3.62 28.87 14.32
C GLN A 52 5.15 28.92 14.48
N SER A 53 5.65 29.84 15.28
CA SER A 53 7.09 29.93 15.58
C SER A 53 7.60 28.74 16.38
N VAL A 54 6.82 28.26 17.34
CA VAL A 54 7.14 27.02 18.08
C VAL A 54 7.14 25.82 17.14
N GLU A 55 6.11 25.67 16.29
CA GLU A 55 6.02 24.58 15.32
C GLU A 55 7.18 24.59 14.33
N LEU A 56 7.50 25.75 13.75
CA LEU A 56 8.60 25.89 12.80
C LEU A 56 9.95 25.60 13.48
N ALA A 57 10.18 26.10 14.67
CA ALA A 57 11.41 25.83 15.40
C ALA A 57 11.58 24.33 15.76
N LEU A 58 10.50 23.64 16.12
CA LEU A 58 10.55 22.23 16.53
C LEU A 58 10.43 21.24 15.37
N ALA A 59 9.65 21.53 14.34
CA ALA A 59 9.34 20.59 13.25
C ALA A 59 9.77 21.06 11.87
N GLY A 60 10.18 22.30 11.71
CA GLY A 60 10.55 22.86 10.40
C GLY A 60 9.39 23.22 9.49
N SER A 61 8.15 23.09 9.98
CA SER A 61 6.92 23.42 9.26
C SER A 61 5.82 23.80 10.26
N ALA A 62 4.84 24.58 9.80
CA ALA A 62 3.67 24.97 10.62
C ALA A 62 2.38 24.62 9.90
N ASP A 63 1.48 23.92 10.59
CA ASP A 63 0.26 23.36 10.02
C ASP A 63 -0.69 24.39 9.41
N ASP A 64 -0.86 25.51 10.09
CA ASP A 64 -1.77 26.56 9.65
C ASP A 64 -1.31 27.30 8.38
N ILE A 65 -0.04 27.14 8.00
CA ILE A 65 0.55 27.79 6.84
C ILE A 65 0.61 26.84 5.66
N VAL A 66 1.03 25.59 5.91
CA VAL A 66 1.30 24.55 4.92
C VAL A 66 -0.02 24.07 4.33
N GLY A 67 -0.88 24.10 3.97
CA GLY A 67 -2.13 23.56 3.43
C GLY A 67 -3.04 24.61 2.80
N ARG A 68 -2.69 25.88 2.96
CA ARG A 68 -3.50 26.99 2.47
C ARG A 68 -3.05 27.58 1.13
N SER A 69 -1.91 27.13 0.60
CA SER A 69 -1.34 27.68 -0.63
C SER A 69 -0.67 26.61 -1.48
N ALA A 70 -0.75 26.78 -2.80
CA ALA A 70 0.02 26.00 -3.77
C ALA A 70 1.48 26.50 -3.91
N VAL A 71 1.85 27.56 -3.19
CA VAL A 71 3.21 28.11 -3.17
C VAL A 71 4.09 27.23 -2.31
N ALA A 72 5.34 27.01 -2.71
CA ALA A 72 6.30 26.28 -1.90
C ALA A 72 6.40 26.88 -0.49
N ASP A 73 6.42 26.01 0.53
CA ASP A 73 6.36 26.41 1.94
C ASP A 73 7.35 27.50 2.32
N ALA A 74 8.58 27.40 1.85
CA ALA A 74 9.62 28.39 2.10
C ALA A 74 9.31 29.76 1.51
N ALA A 75 8.74 29.81 0.30
CA ALA A 75 8.34 31.06 -0.34
C ALA A 75 7.15 31.70 0.40
N LEU A 76 6.18 30.88 0.79
CA LEU A 76 5.02 31.33 1.55
C LEU A 76 5.45 31.90 2.92
N LEU A 77 6.36 31.21 3.61
CA LEU A 77 6.88 31.65 4.91
C LEU A 77 7.60 32.99 4.80
N LEU A 78 8.40 33.20 3.76
CA LEU A 78 9.09 34.47 3.51
C LEU A 78 8.15 35.65 3.27
N THR A 79 6.92 35.40 2.77
CA THR A 79 5.90 36.49 2.67
C THR A 79 5.41 36.98 4.03
N LEU A 80 5.65 36.21 5.08
CA LEU A 80 5.28 36.55 6.46
C LEU A 80 6.46 37.17 7.24
N ALA A 81 7.64 37.26 6.62
CA ALA A 81 8.80 37.92 7.18
C ALA A 81 8.74 39.44 6.86
N PRO A 82 9.07 40.30 7.80
CA PRO A 82 9.13 41.74 7.52
C PRO A 82 10.30 42.12 6.61
N ASN A 83 11.33 41.31 6.58
CA ASN A 83 12.52 41.41 5.73
C ASN A 83 12.69 40.12 4.93
N ASP A 84 13.60 40.09 3.96
CA ASP A 84 13.88 38.90 3.13
C ASP A 84 14.47 37.70 3.90
N GLU A 85 14.37 37.68 5.23
CA GLU A 85 14.84 36.65 6.11
C GLU A 85 13.82 36.38 7.23
N LEU A 86 13.42 35.13 7.36
CA LEU A 86 12.58 34.63 8.44
C LEU A 86 13.44 33.75 9.36
N GLY A 87 13.51 34.13 10.63
CA GLY A 87 14.25 33.39 11.63
C GLY A 87 13.44 33.21 12.92
N MET A 88 13.52 32.03 13.49
CA MET A 88 12.94 31.73 14.79
C MET A 88 13.78 30.73 15.57
N SER A 89 13.71 30.81 16.90
CA SER A 89 14.30 29.81 17.76
C SER A 89 13.43 29.55 18.99
N ALA A 90 13.50 28.34 19.49
CA ALA A 90 12.85 27.88 20.69
C ALA A 90 13.92 27.35 21.66
N THR A 91 13.97 27.90 22.88
CA THR A 91 14.87 27.42 23.91
C THR A 91 14.09 26.60 24.92
N THR A 92 14.60 25.43 25.27
CA THR A 92 13.97 24.55 26.25
C THR A 92 14.38 24.88 27.69
N SER A 93 13.67 24.34 28.66
CA SER A 93 13.94 24.52 30.08
C SER A 93 15.30 23.97 30.56
N ASP A 94 15.88 23.04 29.81
CA ASP A 94 17.21 22.46 30.04
C ASP A 94 18.32 23.10 29.16
N GLY A 95 17.96 24.11 28.38
CA GLY A 95 18.91 24.98 27.67
C GLY A 95 19.16 24.56 26.21
N ASP A 96 18.54 23.52 25.72
CA ASP A 96 18.62 23.16 24.30
C ASP A 96 17.93 24.21 23.43
N MET A 97 18.52 24.49 22.27
CA MET A 97 18.01 25.48 21.34
C MET A 97 17.68 24.81 19.98
N TYR A 98 16.48 25.02 19.53
CA TYR A 98 15.96 24.59 18.23
C TYR A 98 15.71 25.81 17.36
N SER A 99 15.98 25.73 16.07
CA SER A 99 15.82 26.89 15.20
C SER A 99 15.35 26.52 13.80
N TYR A 100 14.68 27.47 13.18
CA TYR A 100 14.35 27.48 11.75
C TYR A 100 14.74 28.82 11.15
N ASN A 101 15.39 28.78 9.99
CA ASN A 101 15.77 29.99 9.27
C ASN A 101 15.60 29.76 7.77
N VAL A 102 14.99 30.72 7.09
CA VAL A 102 14.86 30.77 5.63
C VAL A 102 15.06 32.20 5.14
N LYS A 103 15.76 32.38 4.01
CA LYS A 103 16.03 33.72 3.44
C LYS A 103 16.17 33.67 1.93
N TYR A 104 15.99 34.86 1.34
CA TYR A 104 16.39 35.10 -0.06
C TYR A 104 17.92 35.24 -0.16
N GLU A 105 18.46 34.69 -1.24
CA GLU A 105 19.84 34.97 -1.66
C GLU A 105 19.86 36.18 -2.64
N SER A 106 21.04 36.76 -2.80
CA SER A 106 21.26 37.77 -3.85
C SER A 106 20.87 37.20 -5.21
N GLY A 107 19.84 37.77 -5.83
CA GLY A 107 19.27 37.32 -7.09
C GLY A 107 17.88 36.68 -6.96
N GLY A 108 17.22 36.79 -5.81
CA GLY A 108 15.82 36.40 -5.62
C GLY A 108 15.59 34.90 -5.48
N ARG A 109 16.65 34.12 -5.32
CA ARG A 109 16.52 32.67 -5.03
C ARG A 109 16.32 32.44 -3.54
N ILE A 110 15.43 31.50 -3.20
CA ILE A 110 15.21 31.08 -1.83
C ILE A 110 16.30 30.10 -1.43
N LYS A 111 17.05 30.44 -0.39
CA LYS A 111 18.01 29.53 0.22
C LYS A 111 17.27 28.37 0.87
N LYS A 112 17.80 27.15 0.72
CA LYS A 112 17.22 25.96 1.40
C LYS A 112 17.05 26.25 2.88
N PRO A 113 15.84 26.06 3.46
CA PRO A 113 15.59 26.26 4.87
C PRO A 113 16.60 25.50 5.73
N ARG A 114 17.07 26.12 6.78
CA ARG A 114 17.88 25.46 7.82
C ARG A 114 17.01 25.23 9.03
N HIS A 115 16.92 24.01 9.44
CA HIS A 115 16.17 23.57 10.62
C HIS A 115 17.07 22.74 11.53
N THR A 116 17.01 23.01 12.82
CA THR A 116 17.59 22.18 13.87
C THR A 116 16.50 21.90 14.90
N GLY A 117 16.18 20.62 15.12
CA GLY A 117 15.12 20.27 16.06
C GLY A 117 14.87 18.77 16.11
N PRO A 118 14.04 18.30 17.04
CA PRO A 118 13.73 16.89 17.21
C PRO A 118 12.83 16.31 16.11
N GLY A 119 12.32 17.16 15.21
CA GLY A 119 11.42 16.76 14.14
C GLY A 119 9.96 16.64 14.56
N ALA A 120 9.15 16.02 13.69
CA ALA A 120 7.70 15.89 13.89
C ALA A 120 7.30 15.15 15.18
N SER A 121 8.17 14.29 15.71
CA SER A 121 7.91 13.55 16.96
C SER A 121 7.69 14.46 18.17
N ALA A 122 8.23 15.68 18.16
CA ALA A 122 7.98 16.67 19.21
C ALA A 122 6.54 17.23 19.18
N LEU A 123 5.89 17.17 18.02
CA LEU A 123 4.54 17.68 17.75
C LEU A 123 3.55 16.54 17.50
N THR A 124 3.41 15.63 18.45
CA THR A 124 2.58 14.42 18.32
C THR A 124 1.13 14.71 17.93
N HIS A 125 0.57 15.85 18.37
CA HIS A 125 -0.80 16.26 18.02
C HIS A 125 -1.00 16.38 16.51
N ARG A 126 0.02 16.80 15.79
CA ARG A 126 0.02 16.96 14.33
C ARG A 126 -0.05 15.59 13.65
N THR A 127 0.85 14.68 14.01
CA THR A 127 0.85 13.31 13.48
C THR A 127 -0.47 12.59 13.75
N VAL A 128 -1.02 12.77 14.96
CA VAL A 128 -2.33 12.18 15.32
C VAL A 128 -3.45 12.78 14.49
N ARG A 129 -3.48 14.10 14.31
CA ARG A 129 -4.51 14.78 13.52
C ARG A 129 -4.47 14.32 12.05
N GLU A 130 -3.30 14.35 11.43
CA GLU A 130 -3.10 13.92 10.04
C GLU A 130 -3.58 12.48 9.82
N ALA A 131 -3.23 11.58 10.73
CA ALA A 131 -3.67 10.20 10.67
C ALA A 131 -5.19 10.04 10.79
N LEU A 132 -5.83 10.83 11.66
CA LEU A 132 -7.29 10.73 11.91
C LEU A 132 -8.15 11.44 10.85
N VAL A 133 -7.62 12.45 10.17
CA VAL A 133 -8.28 13.14 9.04
C VAL A 133 -8.16 12.36 7.74
N GLY A 134 -7.23 11.41 7.66
CA GLY A 134 -7.04 10.53 6.52
C GLY A 134 -8.22 9.59 6.24
N SER A 135 -8.02 8.59 5.42
CA SER A 135 -9.05 7.57 5.17
C SER A 135 -9.37 6.79 6.45
N ALA A 136 -10.58 6.22 6.54
CA ALA A 136 -10.96 5.38 7.69
C ALA A 136 -9.98 4.20 7.91
N ALA A 137 -9.40 3.67 6.85
CA ALA A 137 -8.39 2.62 6.91
C ALA A 137 -7.07 3.15 7.52
N THR A 138 -6.61 4.34 7.09
CA THR A 138 -5.42 5.00 7.63
C THR A 138 -5.60 5.32 9.11
N ALA A 139 -6.72 5.93 9.46
CA ALA A 139 -7.05 6.26 10.85
C ALA A 139 -7.12 5.02 11.73
N ARG A 140 -7.74 3.93 11.25
CA ARG A 140 -7.78 2.65 11.97
C ARG A 140 -6.39 2.08 12.17
N LYS A 141 -5.55 2.04 11.14
CA LYS A 141 -4.17 1.51 11.22
C LYS A 141 -3.35 2.30 12.23
N ALA A 142 -3.36 3.63 12.15
CA ALA A 142 -2.64 4.49 13.08
C ALA A 142 -3.14 4.29 14.52
N PHE A 143 -4.45 4.25 14.71
CA PHE A 143 -5.05 4.00 16.03
C PHE A 143 -4.61 2.65 16.61
N LEU A 144 -4.62 1.58 15.80
CA LEU A 144 -4.20 0.26 16.24
C LEU A 144 -2.72 0.24 16.63
N SER A 145 -1.86 0.93 15.87
CA SER A 145 -0.45 1.05 16.25
C SER A 145 -0.29 1.80 17.59
N TRP A 146 -1.08 2.84 17.84
CA TRP A 146 -1.03 3.55 19.13
C TRP A 146 -1.63 2.76 20.29
N ALA A 147 -2.72 2.02 20.07
CA ALA A 147 -3.35 1.25 21.13
C ALA A 147 -2.56 -0.01 21.51
N CYS A 148 -1.78 -0.57 20.59
CA CYS A 148 -1.13 -1.87 20.71
C CYS A 148 0.41 -1.84 20.60
N ASP A 149 1.03 -0.67 20.70
CA ASP A 149 2.48 -0.45 20.55
C ASP A 149 3.35 -1.28 21.52
N ASP A 150 2.83 -1.56 22.72
CA ASP A 150 3.45 -2.37 23.75
C ASP A 150 3.09 -3.87 23.66
N ALA A 151 2.42 -4.31 22.57
CA ALA A 151 2.11 -5.72 22.37
C ALA A 151 3.38 -6.49 22.02
N SER A 152 3.65 -7.57 22.75
CA SER A 152 4.73 -8.50 22.46
C SER A 152 4.28 -9.60 21.50
N LEU A 153 5.23 -10.30 20.89
CA LEU A 153 4.94 -11.49 20.11
C LEU A 153 4.26 -12.57 20.95
N GLU A 154 4.66 -12.69 22.23
CA GLU A 154 4.04 -13.63 23.17
C GLU A 154 2.58 -13.29 23.42
N ASP A 155 2.23 -11.99 23.54
CA ASP A 155 0.83 -11.57 23.65
C ASP A 155 0.00 -11.99 22.45
N VAL A 156 0.57 -11.93 21.25
CA VAL A 156 -0.07 -12.38 20.01
C VAL A 156 -0.24 -13.90 20.02
N LEU A 157 0.84 -14.62 20.30
CA LEU A 157 0.84 -16.08 20.27
C LEU A 157 -0.06 -16.69 21.35
N ALA A 158 -0.27 -16.00 22.48
CA ALA A 158 -1.21 -16.45 23.52
C ALA A 158 -2.67 -16.56 23.03
N HIS A 159 -3.00 -15.90 21.91
CA HIS A 159 -4.33 -15.91 21.29
C HIS A 159 -4.42 -16.76 20.01
N ILE A 160 -3.31 -17.39 19.60
CA ILE A 160 -3.24 -18.30 18.46
C ILE A 160 -3.08 -19.73 18.97
N PRO A 161 -3.79 -20.72 18.43
CA PRO A 161 -3.58 -22.13 18.78
C PRO A 161 -2.11 -22.57 18.61
N SER A 162 -1.60 -23.35 19.55
CA SER A 162 -0.18 -23.73 19.62
C SER A 162 0.32 -24.46 18.36
N GLU A 163 -0.54 -25.25 17.72
CA GLU A 163 -0.27 -25.96 16.46
C GLU A 163 0.01 -25.02 15.29
N LEU A 164 -0.46 -23.77 15.36
CA LEU A 164 -0.26 -22.77 14.31
C LEU A 164 0.93 -21.82 14.58
N HIS A 165 1.57 -21.91 15.76
CA HIS A 165 2.64 -21.01 16.17
C HIS A 165 3.83 -21.04 15.21
N ALA A 166 4.28 -22.24 14.79
CA ALA A 166 5.39 -22.38 13.86
C ALA A 166 5.07 -21.70 12.53
N LYS A 167 3.92 -22.02 11.94
CA LYS A 167 3.48 -21.45 10.66
C LYS A 167 3.28 -19.93 10.73
N TYR A 168 2.76 -19.43 11.85
CA TYR A 168 2.64 -18.01 12.09
C TYR A 168 4.01 -17.32 12.13
N ARG A 169 4.98 -17.86 12.86
CA ARG A 169 6.33 -17.32 12.99
C ARG A 169 7.06 -17.29 11.64
N ASP A 170 7.01 -18.38 10.89
CA ASP A 170 7.65 -18.47 9.58
C ASP A 170 7.14 -17.38 8.62
N ILE A 171 5.83 -17.14 8.60
CA ILE A 171 5.23 -16.09 7.78
C ILE A 171 5.58 -14.70 8.32
N ALA A 172 5.53 -14.50 9.63
CA ALA A 172 5.85 -13.24 10.28
C ALA A 172 7.32 -12.85 10.07
N GLU A 173 8.26 -13.80 10.19
CA GLU A 173 9.68 -13.61 9.93
C GLU A 173 9.95 -13.26 8.47
N TYR A 174 9.32 -13.98 7.53
CA TYR A 174 9.39 -13.67 6.10
C TYR A 174 8.95 -12.23 5.77
N MET A 175 8.00 -11.69 6.54
CA MET A 175 7.49 -10.33 6.37
C MET A 175 8.30 -9.24 7.08
N GLY A 176 9.36 -9.58 7.80
CA GLY A 176 10.27 -8.62 8.44
C GLY A 176 9.71 -7.88 9.66
N HIS A 177 8.98 -8.57 10.52
CA HIS A 177 8.08 -7.98 11.51
C HIS A 177 8.53 -8.02 12.97
N ASP A 178 9.65 -7.45 13.29
CA ASP A 178 10.08 -7.34 14.71
C ASP A 178 9.50 -6.10 15.43
N LYS A 179 8.87 -5.17 14.72
CA LYS A 179 8.55 -3.83 15.27
C LYS A 179 7.06 -3.54 15.50
N ASP A 180 6.14 -4.26 14.87
CA ASP A 180 4.69 -4.07 15.00
C ASP A 180 3.95 -5.41 15.02
N PRO A 181 3.81 -6.06 16.18
CA PRO A 181 3.17 -7.38 16.28
C PRO A 181 1.71 -7.40 15.81
N VAL A 182 0.97 -6.28 15.96
CA VAL A 182 -0.44 -6.22 15.54
C VAL A 182 -0.57 -5.96 14.04
N GLY A 183 0.25 -5.07 13.47
CA GLY A 183 0.32 -4.90 12.03
C GLY A 183 0.76 -6.19 11.32
N THR A 184 1.71 -6.92 11.92
CA THR A 184 2.10 -8.26 11.50
C THR A 184 0.92 -9.22 11.50
N LEU A 185 0.17 -9.28 12.58
CA LEU A 185 -0.98 -10.16 12.72
C LEU A 185 -2.03 -9.90 11.63
N LEU A 186 -2.32 -8.63 11.33
CA LEU A 186 -3.21 -8.24 10.23
C LEU A 186 -2.66 -8.66 8.86
N THR A 187 -1.37 -8.49 8.66
CA THR A 187 -0.71 -8.84 7.41
C THR A 187 -0.67 -10.36 7.21
N VAL A 188 -0.39 -11.12 8.27
CA VAL A 188 -0.46 -12.60 8.26
C VAL A 188 -1.87 -13.08 7.95
N ALA A 189 -2.91 -12.45 8.51
CA ALA A 189 -4.30 -12.77 8.20
C ALA A 189 -4.64 -12.53 6.72
N GLN A 190 -4.17 -11.43 6.13
CA GLN A 190 -4.34 -11.13 4.71
C GLN A 190 -3.60 -12.14 3.82
N TYR A 191 -2.36 -12.46 4.17
CA TYR A 191 -1.56 -13.47 3.48
C TYR A 191 -2.23 -14.84 3.52
N ALA A 192 -2.66 -15.28 4.70
CA ALA A 192 -3.37 -16.55 4.87
C ALA A 192 -4.67 -16.60 4.03
N ASN A 193 -5.42 -15.50 3.98
CA ASN A 193 -6.62 -15.39 3.15
C ASN A 193 -6.31 -15.49 1.64
N LYS A 194 -5.22 -14.85 1.18
CA LYS A 194 -4.76 -14.96 -0.20
C LYS A 194 -4.37 -16.40 -0.52
N LYS A 195 -3.51 -17.01 0.29
CA LYS A 195 -3.05 -18.38 0.10
C LYS A 195 -4.19 -19.40 0.14
N GLN A 196 -5.14 -19.24 1.07
CA GLN A 196 -6.36 -20.06 1.11
C GLN A 196 -7.13 -20.00 -0.21
N ARG A 197 -7.31 -18.79 -0.77
CA ARG A 197 -8.03 -18.60 -2.04
C ARG A 197 -7.28 -19.23 -3.20
N ASP A 198 -5.97 -19.06 -3.26
CA ASP A 198 -5.11 -19.59 -4.32
C ASP A 198 -5.13 -21.13 -4.28
N ALA A 199 -4.89 -21.74 -3.12
CA ALA A 199 -4.98 -23.19 -2.95
C ALA A 199 -6.38 -23.75 -3.26
N SER A 200 -7.45 -23.05 -2.85
CA SER A 200 -8.83 -23.45 -3.19
C SER A 200 -9.12 -23.36 -4.68
N LYS A 201 -8.54 -22.37 -5.38
CA LYS A 201 -8.69 -22.22 -6.84
C LYS A 201 -7.91 -23.30 -7.57
N GLU A 202 -6.70 -23.62 -7.12
CA GLU A 202 -5.92 -24.74 -7.68
C GLU A 202 -6.59 -26.09 -7.46
N ALA A 203 -7.14 -26.33 -6.25
CA ALA A 203 -7.90 -27.55 -5.97
C ALA A 203 -9.08 -27.70 -6.93
N LYS A 204 -9.87 -26.62 -7.16
CA LYS A 204 -10.98 -26.64 -8.11
C LYS A 204 -10.51 -26.88 -9.55
N GLY A 205 -9.39 -26.28 -9.95
CA GLY A 205 -8.79 -26.50 -11.27
C GLY A 205 -8.37 -27.97 -11.46
N ALA A 206 -7.74 -28.55 -10.44
CA ALA A 206 -7.35 -29.95 -10.46
C ALA A 206 -8.56 -30.90 -10.41
N GLU A 207 -9.63 -30.57 -9.69
CA GLU A 207 -10.91 -31.29 -9.69
C GLU A 207 -11.57 -31.27 -11.08
N SER A 208 -11.63 -30.11 -11.72
CA SER A 208 -12.18 -30.02 -13.08
C SER A 208 -11.37 -30.83 -14.10
N LEU A 209 -10.05 -30.88 -13.94
CA LEU A 209 -9.18 -31.73 -14.73
C LEU A 209 -9.50 -33.21 -14.48
N LEU A 210 -9.67 -33.60 -13.21
CA LEU A 210 -10.04 -34.96 -12.81
C LEU A 210 -11.39 -35.39 -13.39
N GLU A 211 -12.39 -34.51 -13.34
CA GLU A 211 -13.70 -34.72 -13.96
C GLU A 211 -13.59 -34.91 -15.49
N SER A 212 -12.74 -34.11 -16.12
CA SER A 212 -12.51 -34.22 -17.60
C SER A 212 -11.82 -35.52 -17.99
N MET A 213 -11.00 -36.10 -17.13
CA MET A 213 -10.35 -37.40 -17.33
C MET A 213 -11.34 -38.59 -17.25
N GLY A 214 -12.51 -38.38 -16.65
CA GLY A 214 -13.55 -39.39 -16.46
C GLY A 214 -13.19 -40.43 -15.39
N GLU A 215 -14.18 -41.24 -15.04
CA GLU A 215 -13.96 -42.37 -14.10
C GLU A 215 -13.07 -43.44 -14.74
N VAL A 216 -12.07 -43.90 -13.98
CA VAL A 216 -11.34 -45.11 -14.33
C VAL A 216 -12.15 -46.29 -13.79
N ALA A 217 -12.83 -46.98 -14.69
CA ALA A 217 -13.70 -48.11 -14.35
C ALA A 217 -12.91 -49.38 -13.99
N GLU A 218 -11.60 -49.42 -14.23
CA GLU A 218 -10.81 -50.64 -14.14
C GLU A 218 -9.64 -50.46 -13.17
N GLU A 219 -9.26 -51.60 -12.54
CA GLU A 219 -8.06 -51.64 -11.69
C GLU A 219 -6.79 -51.37 -12.53
N ARG A 220 -5.81 -50.75 -11.93
CA ARG A 220 -4.50 -50.53 -12.57
C ARG A 220 -3.91 -51.86 -13.01
N PRO A 221 -3.52 -52.02 -14.29
CA PRO A 221 -2.82 -53.21 -14.72
C PRO A 221 -1.59 -53.48 -13.86
N THR A 222 -1.47 -54.71 -13.36
CA THR A 222 -0.31 -55.07 -12.53
C THR A 222 0.94 -55.23 -13.38
N ASP A 223 2.11 -55.03 -12.77
CA ASP A 223 3.41 -55.21 -13.43
C ASP A 223 3.56 -56.65 -13.96
N GLU A 224 2.94 -57.65 -13.30
CA GLU A 224 2.88 -59.02 -13.81
C GLU A 224 2.04 -59.16 -15.09
N GLN A 225 0.88 -58.50 -15.13
CA GLN A 225 0.01 -58.51 -16.34
C GLN A 225 0.75 -57.84 -17.51
N MET A 226 1.39 -56.70 -17.28
CA MET A 226 2.22 -56.00 -18.26
C MET A 226 3.36 -56.88 -18.77
N THR A 227 4.10 -57.51 -17.86
CA THR A 227 5.20 -58.42 -18.18
C THR A 227 4.72 -59.61 -18.98
N ARG A 228 3.60 -60.24 -18.60
CA ARG A 228 2.99 -61.33 -19.37
C ARG A 228 2.58 -60.92 -20.78
N ALA A 229 1.93 -59.75 -20.93
CA ALA A 229 1.54 -59.23 -22.23
C ALA A 229 2.76 -58.96 -23.13
N ARG A 230 3.79 -58.30 -22.60
CA ARG A 230 5.05 -58.06 -23.32
C ARG A 230 5.76 -59.36 -23.72
N THR A 231 5.83 -60.32 -22.80
CA THR A 231 6.43 -61.61 -23.06
C THR A 231 5.67 -62.39 -24.14
N ALA A 232 4.33 -62.33 -24.11
CA ALA A 232 3.50 -62.94 -25.15
C ALA A 232 3.76 -62.30 -26.53
N ALA A 233 3.84 -60.98 -26.60
CA ALA A 233 4.15 -60.27 -27.85
C ALA A 233 5.54 -60.63 -28.38
N VAL A 234 6.55 -60.76 -27.52
CA VAL A 234 7.92 -61.20 -27.87
C VAL A 234 7.91 -62.63 -28.40
N ASN A 235 7.20 -63.56 -27.75
CA ASN A 235 7.13 -64.95 -28.18
C ASN A 235 6.43 -65.09 -29.54
N ILE A 236 5.35 -64.31 -29.79
CA ILE A 236 4.69 -64.31 -31.09
C ILE A 236 5.61 -63.72 -32.18
N ARG A 237 6.38 -62.67 -31.83
CA ARG A 237 7.39 -62.09 -32.74
C ARG A 237 8.47 -63.11 -33.14
N GLU A 238 8.94 -63.88 -32.16
CA GLU A 238 9.90 -64.97 -32.44
C GLU A 238 9.28 -66.08 -33.26
N THR A 239 8.01 -66.41 -33.04
CA THR A 239 7.27 -67.37 -33.87
C THR A 239 7.11 -66.87 -35.32
N LEU A 240 6.81 -65.58 -35.49
CA LEU A 240 6.76 -64.95 -36.82
C LEU A 240 8.10 -65.00 -37.54
N ARG A 241 9.18 -64.71 -36.83
CA ARG A 241 10.56 -64.85 -37.36
C ARG A 241 10.80 -66.26 -37.90
N ARG A 242 10.52 -67.27 -37.09
CA ARG A 242 10.68 -68.69 -37.48
C ARG A 242 9.76 -69.10 -38.64
N ALA A 243 8.51 -68.66 -38.64
CA ALA A 243 7.56 -68.92 -39.72
C ALA A 243 8.00 -68.27 -41.02
N SER A 244 8.50 -67.03 -40.97
CA SER A 244 9.04 -66.33 -42.12
C SER A 244 10.31 -66.96 -42.66
N GLU A 245 11.18 -67.45 -41.77
CA GLU A 245 12.37 -68.22 -42.17
C GLU A 245 12.02 -69.54 -42.84
N SER A 246 10.96 -70.25 -42.40
CA SER A 246 10.54 -71.54 -42.98
C SER A 246 9.65 -71.42 -44.22
N SER A 247 8.92 -70.35 -44.40
CA SER A 247 8.00 -70.14 -45.53
C SER A 247 8.68 -69.63 -46.77
N GLY A 248 9.98 -69.42 -46.79
CA GLY A 248 10.69 -68.95 -47.95
C GLY A 248 10.18 -67.60 -48.52
N SER A 249 9.47 -66.82 -47.71
CA SER A 249 9.06 -65.49 -48.09
C SER A 249 10.25 -64.49 -47.83
N GLY A 250 11.39 -64.83 -48.38
CA GLY A 250 12.52 -63.91 -48.51
C GLY A 250 12.19 -62.87 -49.59
N MET A 251 12.32 -61.60 -49.31
CA MET A 251 12.42 -60.56 -50.33
C MET A 251 13.55 -60.94 -51.30
N SER A 252 13.38 -60.68 -52.61
CA SER A 252 14.51 -60.75 -53.54
C SER A 252 15.61 -59.79 -52.99
N ARG A 253 16.86 -60.07 -53.32
CA ARG A 253 17.98 -59.26 -52.85
C ARG A 253 17.82 -57.79 -53.17
N ASP A 254 17.29 -57.44 -54.31
CA ASP A 254 17.05 -56.07 -54.78
C ASP A 254 15.88 -55.44 -54.01
N GLU A 255 14.77 -56.14 -53.70
CA GLU A 255 13.66 -55.65 -52.87
C GLU A 255 14.10 -55.42 -51.42
N HIS A 256 14.98 -56.29 -50.88
CA HIS A 256 15.53 -56.16 -49.54
C HIS A 256 16.47 -54.95 -49.42
N GLU A 257 17.39 -54.74 -50.39
CA GLU A 257 18.26 -53.56 -50.45
C GLU A 257 17.44 -52.26 -50.62
N GLN A 258 16.37 -52.26 -51.46
CA GLN A 258 15.47 -51.12 -51.57
C GLN A 258 14.68 -50.84 -50.29
N ALA A 259 14.19 -51.89 -49.62
CA ALA A 259 13.45 -51.71 -48.36
C ALA A 259 14.32 -51.15 -47.23
N ILE A 260 15.59 -51.61 -47.12
CA ILE A 260 16.57 -51.07 -46.18
C ILE A 260 16.87 -49.61 -46.52
N ALA A 261 17.10 -49.28 -47.79
CA ALA A 261 17.39 -47.91 -48.21
C ALA A 261 16.22 -46.96 -47.91
N GLN A 262 14.97 -47.39 -48.18
CA GLN A 262 13.77 -46.62 -47.84
C GLN A 262 13.59 -46.43 -46.32
N ALA A 263 13.76 -47.50 -45.55
CA ALA A 263 13.68 -47.46 -44.09
C ALA A 263 14.73 -46.57 -43.45
N SER A 264 15.99 -46.65 -43.97
CA SER A 264 17.10 -45.80 -43.51
C SER A 264 16.86 -44.33 -43.82
N THR A 265 16.31 -44.02 -44.99
CA THR A 265 15.94 -42.65 -45.41
C THR A 265 14.83 -42.10 -44.54
N ALA A 266 13.77 -42.90 -44.28
CA ALA A 266 12.68 -42.52 -43.43
C ALA A 266 13.12 -42.31 -41.97
N LEU A 267 13.98 -43.20 -41.45
CA LEU A 267 14.56 -43.03 -40.10
C LEU A 267 15.37 -41.73 -39.98
N ALA A 268 16.24 -41.45 -40.94
CA ALA A 268 17.04 -40.21 -40.94
C ALA A 268 16.16 -38.96 -41.00
N ALA A 269 15.04 -39.00 -41.76
CA ALA A 269 14.08 -37.92 -41.83
C ALA A 269 13.39 -37.67 -40.49
N TRP A 270 12.94 -38.71 -39.78
CA TRP A 270 12.29 -38.61 -38.48
C TRP A 270 13.26 -38.21 -37.35
N GLU A 271 14.52 -38.72 -37.39
CA GLU A 271 15.56 -38.27 -36.45
C GLU A 271 15.86 -36.78 -36.63
N ASN A 272 15.96 -36.29 -37.85
CA ASN A 272 16.12 -34.87 -38.13
C ASN A 272 14.91 -34.04 -37.65
N GLN A 273 13.69 -34.52 -37.89
CA GLN A 273 12.48 -33.84 -37.43
C GLN A 273 12.40 -33.76 -35.89
N ARG A 274 12.74 -34.86 -35.19
CA ARG A 274 12.85 -34.88 -33.74
C ARG A 274 13.87 -33.86 -33.23
N ASP A 275 15.06 -33.86 -33.82
CA ASP A 275 16.15 -32.99 -33.40
C ASP A 275 15.81 -31.51 -33.68
N MET A 276 15.16 -31.23 -34.80
CA MET A 276 14.63 -29.88 -35.10
C MET A 276 13.58 -29.44 -34.07
N ALA A 277 12.65 -30.32 -33.71
CA ALA A 277 11.62 -30.02 -32.71
C ALA A 277 12.23 -29.78 -31.30
N LEU A 278 13.22 -30.59 -30.91
CA LEU A 278 13.94 -30.43 -29.65
C LEU A 278 14.75 -29.11 -29.62
N GLU A 279 15.41 -28.74 -30.70
CA GLU A 279 16.12 -27.45 -30.80
C GLU A 279 15.15 -26.27 -30.83
N ALA A 280 13.97 -26.42 -31.44
CA ALA A 280 12.92 -25.40 -31.38
C ALA A 280 12.38 -25.22 -29.95
N ALA A 281 12.15 -26.33 -29.22
CA ALA A 281 11.75 -26.29 -27.82
C ALA A 281 12.81 -25.63 -26.94
N LYS A 282 14.08 -25.92 -27.19
CA LYS A 282 15.21 -25.32 -26.49
C LYS A 282 15.33 -23.81 -26.77
N LYS A 283 15.14 -23.39 -28.02
CA LYS A 283 15.10 -21.98 -28.41
C LYS A 283 13.92 -21.26 -27.77
N ALA A 284 12.72 -21.87 -27.78
CA ALA A 284 11.55 -21.32 -27.10
C ALA A 284 11.78 -21.17 -25.59
N ARG A 285 12.46 -22.13 -24.95
CA ARG A 285 12.82 -22.05 -23.54
C ARG A 285 13.82 -20.93 -23.26
N ALA A 286 14.81 -20.75 -24.14
CA ALA A 286 15.82 -19.69 -24.05
C ALA A 286 15.24 -18.29 -24.37
N SER A 287 14.09 -18.22 -25.04
CA SER A 287 13.41 -16.96 -25.34
C SER A 287 12.57 -16.41 -24.18
N ILE A 288 12.39 -17.18 -23.10
CA ILE A 288 11.73 -16.69 -21.89
C ILE A 288 12.63 -15.62 -21.25
N PRO A 289 12.24 -14.36 -21.24
CA PRO A 289 13.04 -13.32 -20.63
C PRO A 289 13.09 -13.51 -19.11
N GLU A 290 14.23 -13.24 -18.50
CA GLU A 290 14.31 -13.18 -17.05
C GLU A 290 13.50 -11.97 -16.57
N LEU A 291 12.52 -12.23 -15.70
CA LEU A 291 11.83 -11.14 -15.01
C LEU A 291 12.81 -10.52 -14.02
N SER A 292 13.01 -9.21 -14.13
CA SER A 292 13.80 -8.49 -13.12
C SER A 292 13.23 -8.78 -11.73
N PRO A 293 14.07 -9.17 -10.75
CA PRO A 293 13.62 -9.52 -9.40
C PRO A 293 12.89 -8.38 -8.68
N THR A 294 12.97 -7.17 -9.23
CA THR A 294 12.30 -5.98 -8.68
C THR A 294 10.90 -5.73 -9.22
N VAL A 295 10.50 -6.36 -10.33
CA VAL A 295 9.22 -6.05 -11.00
C VAL A 295 8.03 -6.49 -10.16
N GLN A 296 7.95 -7.76 -9.77
CA GLN A 296 6.82 -8.25 -8.95
C GLN A 296 6.78 -7.59 -7.56
N PRO A 297 7.90 -7.50 -6.82
CA PRO A 297 7.90 -6.75 -5.56
C PRO A 297 7.58 -5.26 -5.75
N GLY A 298 7.98 -4.67 -6.88
CA GLY A 298 7.65 -3.29 -7.23
C GLY A 298 6.14 -3.07 -7.36
N VAL A 299 5.43 -3.94 -8.07
CA VAL A 299 3.96 -3.89 -8.18
C VAL A 299 3.31 -4.04 -6.81
N ASP A 300 3.75 -5.00 -6.01
CA ASP A 300 3.16 -5.31 -4.70
C ASP A 300 3.37 -4.14 -3.72
N ILE A 301 4.57 -3.56 -3.67
CA ILE A 301 4.90 -2.40 -2.83
C ILE A 301 4.10 -1.16 -3.27
N LEU A 302 3.94 -0.93 -4.57
CA LEU A 302 3.21 0.21 -5.08
C LEU A 302 1.70 0.07 -4.86
N ASN A 303 1.13 -1.13 -4.93
CA ASN A 303 -0.25 -1.39 -4.53
C ASN A 303 -0.46 -1.10 -3.04
N ILE A 304 0.45 -1.56 -2.19
CA ILE A 304 0.42 -1.26 -0.74
C ILE A 304 0.53 0.25 -0.50
N ALA A 305 1.38 0.94 -1.25
CA ALA A 305 1.54 2.39 -1.12
C ALA A 305 0.27 3.15 -1.55
N LEU A 306 -0.42 2.71 -2.61
CA LEU A 306 -1.70 3.28 -3.04
C LEU A 306 -2.80 3.04 -2.02
N ASP A 307 -2.90 1.83 -1.49
CA ASP A 307 -3.92 1.46 -0.48
C ASP A 307 -3.75 2.25 0.83
N ASN A 308 -2.51 2.65 1.13
CA ASN A 308 -2.18 3.41 2.35
C ASN A 308 -2.01 4.92 2.12
N ASN A 309 -2.28 5.44 0.90
CA ASN A 309 -2.13 6.85 0.53
C ASN A 309 -0.75 7.44 0.93
N VAL A 310 0.32 6.72 0.64
CA VAL A 310 1.70 7.15 0.98
C VAL A 310 2.07 8.35 0.12
N GLU A 311 2.66 9.39 0.73
CA GLU A 311 3.02 10.65 0.06
C GLU A 311 4.30 10.56 -0.78
N SER A 312 5.13 9.54 -0.55
CA SER A 312 6.35 9.31 -1.31
C SER A 312 6.34 7.95 -1.99
N CYS A 313 6.82 7.90 -3.24
CA CYS A 313 6.91 6.63 -3.98
C CYS A 313 7.99 5.72 -3.35
N PRO A 314 7.65 4.52 -2.86
CA PRO A 314 8.61 3.63 -2.23
C PRO A 314 9.66 3.07 -3.19
N VAL A 315 9.44 3.19 -4.51
CA VAL A 315 10.38 2.69 -5.54
C VAL A 315 11.40 3.74 -5.94
N CYS A 316 10.98 5.00 -6.14
CA CYS A 316 11.88 6.07 -6.58
C CYS A 316 12.12 7.16 -5.53
N SER A 317 11.54 7.03 -4.34
CA SER A 317 11.66 7.96 -3.19
C SER A 317 11.27 9.41 -3.51
N SER A 318 10.55 9.65 -4.61
CA SER A 318 10.05 10.98 -4.96
C SER A 318 8.85 11.33 -4.10
N ALA A 319 8.83 12.51 -3.52
CA ALA A 319 7.68 13.08 -2.84
C ALA A 319 6.64 13.51 -3.89
N VAL A 320 5.67 12.64 -4.15
CA VAL A 320 4.70 12.82 -5.24
C VAL A 320 3.37 12.21 -4.83
N GLY A 321 2.30 12.88 -5.21
CA GLY A 321 0.95 12.41 -4.92
C GLY A 321 0.61 11.06 -5.55
N THR A 322 -0.52 10.49 -5.13
CA THR A 322 -1.04 9.16 -5.54
C THR A 322 -1.04 8.92 -7.06
N GLY A 323 -1.19 9.96 -7.87
CA GLY A 323 -1.13 9.86 -9.34
C GLY A 323 0.22 9.35 -9.89
N HIS A 324 1.34 9.75 -9.29
CA HIS A 324 2.65 9.25 -9.70
C HIS A 324 2.87 7.81 -9.26
N ILE A 325 2.42 7.44 -8.06
CA ILE A 325 2.49 6.06 -7.56
C ILE A 325 1.68 5.14 -8.49
N THR A 326 0.51 5.60 -8.94
CA THR A 326 -0.32 4.89 -9.94
C THR A 326 0.43 4.70 -11.25
N LEU A 327 1.08 5.75 -11.78
CA LEU A 327 1.87 5.63 -13.00
C LEU A 327 3.05 4.66 -12.86
N CYS A 328 3.74 4.69 -11.73
CA CYS A 328 4.82 3.74 -11.46
C CYS A 328 4.27 2.30 -11.36
N ARG A 329 3.15 2.09 -10.67
CA ARG A 329 2.49 0.78 -10.59
C ARG A 329 2.09 0.28 -11.97
N ASP A 330 1.44 1.11 -12.78
CA ASP A 330 0.97 0.74 -14.12
C ASP A 330 2.14 0.41 -15.05
N PHE A 331 3.27 1.11 -14.91
CA PHE A 331 4.50 0.79 -15.63
C PHE A 331 5.03 -0.61 -15.27
N TYR A 332 5.17 -0.92 -13.96
CA TYR A 332 5.63 -2.25 -13.54
C TYR A 332 4.60 -3.34 -13.82
N ALA A 333 3.31 -3.06 -13.66
CA ALA A 333 2.24 -3.99 -14.02
C ALA A 333 2.20 -4.26 -15.53
N GLY A 334 2.50 -3.26 -16.35
CA GLY A 334 2.69 -3.41 -17.80
C GLY A 334 3.84 -4.36 -18.11
N GLN A 335 5.01 -4.16 -17.52
CA GLN A 335 6.17 -5.05 -17.69
C GLN A 335 5.88 -6.48 -17.25
N LEU A 336 5.17 -6.67 -16.13
CA LEU A 336 4.76 -7.99 -15.67
C LEU A 336 3.83 -8.68 -16.66
N LYS A 337 2.82 -7.96 -17.14
CA LYS A 337 1.86 -8.46 -18.14
C LYS A 337 2.53 -8.83 -19.47
N ASP A 338 3.47 -8.00 -19.92
CA ASP A 338 4.25 -8.29 -21.13
C ASP A 338 5.11 -9.54 -20.94
N TRP A 339 5.76 -9.68 -19.79
CA TRP A 339 6.54 -10.85 -19.43
C TRP A 339 5.66 -12.11 -19.34
N GLU A 340 4.49 -12.04 -18.70
CA GLU A 340 3.52 -13.14 -18.63
C GLU A 340 3.08 -13.56 -20.03
N SER A 341 2.75 -12.60 -20.90
CA SER A 341 2.34 -12.87 -22.28
C SER A 341 3.45 -13.57 -23.08
N LEU A 342 4.70 -13.11 -22.96
CA LEU A 342 5.86 -13.74 -23.61
C LEU A 342 6.12 -15.14 -23.04
N THR A 343 6.01 -15.31 -21.73
CA THR A 343 6.19 -16.59 -21.07
C THR A 343 5.13 -17.60 -21.46
N ASP A 344 3.86 -17.18 -21.56
CA ASP A 344 2.76 -18.03 -22.02
C ASP A 344 2.88 -18.39 -23.51
N ALA A 345 3.36 -17.47 -24.33
CA ALA A 345 3.65 -17.76 -25.73
C ALA A 345 4.78 -18.78 -25.87
N ALA A 346 5.86 -18.61 -25.11
CA ALA A 346 6.97 -19.55 -25.07
C ALA A 346 6.54 -20.92 -24.53
N ARG A 347 5.72 -20.98 -23.48
CA ARG A 347 5.17 -22.22 -22.91
C ARG A 347 4.35 -22.99 -23.96
N ARG A 348 3.42 -22.32 -24.63
CA ARG A 348 2.64 -22.95 -25.73
C ARG A 348 3.53 -23.46 -26.85
N SER A 349 4.58 -22.72 -27.21
CA SER A 349 5.55 -23.18 -28.20
C SER A 349 6.32 -24.40 -27.74
N ILE A 350 6.76 -24.47 -26.48
CA ILE A 350 7.43 -25.62 -25.87
C ILE A 350 6.52 -26.85 -25.85
N GLU A 351 5.25 -26.68 -25.50
CA GLU A 351 4.26 -27.76 -25.48
C GLU A 351 4.02 -28.30 -26.88
N ALA A 352 3.82 -27.43 -27.87
CA ALA A 352 3.63 -27.83 -29.28
C ALA A 352 4.85 -28.55 -29.83
N THR A 353 6.06 -27.98 -29.68
CA THR A 353 7.29 -28.60 -30.19
C THR A 353 7.66 -29.85 -29.38
N GLY A 354 7.32 -29.92 -28.10
CA GLY A 354 7.44 -31.14 -27.30
C GLY A 354 6.58 -32.28 -27.79
N ALA A 355 5.31 -32.00 -28.15
CA ALA A 355 4.41 -32.99 -28.75
C ALA A 355 4.92 -33.46 -30.12
N GLU A 356 5.43 -32.54 -30.96
CA GLU A 356 6.03 -32.88 -32.25
C GLU A 356 7.28 -33.77 -32.07
N ALA A 357 8.14 -33.44 -31.11
CA ALA A 357 9.33 -34.25 -30.80
C ALA A 357 8.96 -35.65 -30.30
N GLN A 358 7.93 -35.76 -29.46
CA GLN A 358 7.42 -37.05 -28.98
C GLN A 358 6.80 -37.88 -30.08
N GLY A 359 6.04 -37.26 -30.98
CA GLY A 359 5.52 -37.95 -32.17
C GLY A 359 6.61 -38.43 -33.13
N ALA A 360 7.63 -37.60 -33.36
CA ALA A 360 8.80 -37.97 -34.16
C ALA A 360 9.63 -39.09 -33.49
N GLU A 361 9.82 -39.08 -32.17
CA GLU A 361 10.53 -40.15 -31.44
C GLU A 361 9.79 -41.49 -31.56
N SER A 362 8.45 -41.49 -31.50
CA SER A 362 7.65 -42.70 -31.72
C SER A 362 7.89 -43.28 -33.10
N ASN A 363 7.96 -42.45 -34.14
CA ASN A 363 8.27 -42.87 -35.51
C ASN A 363 9.73 -43.35 -35.64
N VAL A 364 10.67 -42.72 -34.97
CA VAL A 364 12.08 -43.16 -34.92
C VAL A 364 12.18 -44.58 -34.36
N VAL A 365 11.47 -44.84 -33.25
CA VAL A 365 11.43 -46.19 -32.65
C VAL A 365 10.82 -47.20 -33.62
N GLU A 366 9.71 -46.86 -34.30
CA GLU A 366 9.05 -47.72 -35.26
C GLU A 366 9.98 -48.08 -36.45
N TRP A 367 10.64 -47.06 -37.02
CA TRP A 367 11.55 -47.28 -38.13
C TRP A 367 12.84 -48.00 -37.75
N LYS A 368 13.36 -47.83 -36.53
CA LYS A 368 14.47 -48.63 -35.96
C LYS A 368 14.10 -50.10 -35.85
N LEU A 369 12.93 -50.39 -35.31
CA LEU A 369 12.38 -51.76 -35.26
C LEU A 369 12.20 -52.37 -36.67
N LYS A 370 11.77 -51.55 -37.61
CA LYS A 370 11.58 -51.99 -38.99
C LYS A 370 12.92 -52.31 -39.68
N LEU A 371 13.96 -51.48 -39.42
CA LEU A 371 15.35 -51.77 -39.89
C LEU A 371 15.94 -53.02 -39.23
N GLU A 372 15.74 -53.21 -37.93
CA GLU A 372 16.16 -54.39 -37.21
C GLU A 372 15.45 -55.65 -37.74
N HIS A 373 14.15 -55.53 -38.07
CA HIS A 373 13.41 -56.58 -38.70
C HIS A 373 13.96 -56.91 -40.09
N LEU A 374 14.23 -55.89 -40.94
CA LEU A 374 14.80 -56.05 -42.25
C LEU A 374 16.23 -56.65 -42.22
N ALA A 375 17.04 -56.28 -41.23
CA ALA A 375 18.38 -56.84 -41.02
C ALA A 375 18.35 -58.34 -40.63
N GLY A 376 17.23 -58.80 -40.05
CA GLY A 376 16.99 -60.21 -39.67
C GLY A 376 16.34 -61.07 -40.78
N VAL A 377 15.96 -60.45 -41.90
CA VAL A 377 15.31 -61.18 -43.02
C VAL A 377 16.39 -61.94 -43.81
N ASN A 378 16.39 -63.26 -43.70
CA ASN A 378 17.22 -64.10 -44.55
C ASN A 378 16.71 -64.08 -46.01
N VAL A 379 17.56 -63.69 -46.91
CA VAL A 379 17.35 -63.79 -48.36
C VAL A 379 17.52 -65.28 -48.75
N VAL A 380 16.40 -66.03 -48.87
CA VAL A 380 16.42 -67.46 -49.20
C VAL A 380 15.35 -67.77 -50.20
N ASP A 381 15.64 -68.74 -51.13
CA ASP A 381 14.76 -69.25 -52.16
C ASP A 381 13.50 -69.91 -51.60
N ARG A 382 12.36 -69.65 -52.22
CA ARG A 382 10.98 -69.89 -51.78
C ARG A 382 10.61 -71.37 -51.62
N SER A 383 10.22 -71.81 -50.38
CA SER A 383 9.45 -73.05 -50.21
C SER A 383 8.66 -73.09 -48.88
N GLY A 384 7.81 -72.12 -48.58
CA GLY A 384 6.92 -72.18 -47.44
C GLY A 384 5.52 -71.59 -47.70
N ASN A 385 4.51 -71.99 -46.92
CA ASN A 385 3.12 -71.57 -47.08
C ASN A 385 2.88 -70.13 -46.60
N PRO A 386 2.51 -69.18 -47.46
CA PRO A 386 2.30 -67.78 -47.12
C PRO A 386 1.14 -67.53 -46.12
N ALA A 387 0.22 -68.45 -46.00
CA ALA A 387 -0.98 -68.30 -45.17
C ALA A 387 -0.63 -68.34 -43.67
N ASP A 388 0.37 -69.10 -43.25
CA ASP A 388 0.80 -69.21 -41.83
C ASP A 388 1.52 -67.95 -41.32
N VAL A 389 2.23 -67.26 -42.22
CA VAL A 389 2.88 -66.00 -41.91
C VAL A 389 1.87 -64.89 -41.65
N LEU A 390 0.82 -64.79 -42.48
CA LEU A 390 -0.27 -63.82 -42.32
C LEU A 390 -1.04 -64.00 -41.00
N ASP A 391 -1.31 -65.25 -40.59
CA ASP A 391 -1.98 -65.53 -39.33
C ASP A 391 -1.13 -65.09 -38.12
N VAL A 392 0.17 -65.41 -38.15
CA VAL A 392 1.07 -65.00 -37.06
C VAL A 392 1.29 -63.49 -37.02
N GLN A 393 1.31 -62.79 -38.19
CA GLN A 393 1.33 -61.32 -38.25
C GLN A 393 0.07 -60.71 -37.62
N ALA A 394 -1.11 -61.19 -37.94
CA ALA A 394 -2.36 -60.73 -37.34
C ALA A 394 -2.37 -60.91 -35.79
N ARG A 395 -1.87 -62.05 -35.33
CA ARG A 395 -1.74 -62.30 -33.87
C ARG A 395 -0.73 -61.38 -33.20
N LEU A 396 0.37 -61.02 -33.87
CA LEU A 396 1.34 -60.04 -33.36
C LEU A 396 0.74 -58.63 -33.25
N GLU A 397 -0.03 -58.21 -34.26
CA GLU A 397 -0.77 -56.93 -34.22
C GLU A 397 -1.73 -56.86 -33.01
N ILE A 398 -2.48 -57.95 -32.78
CA ILE A 398 -3.41 -58.03 -31.65
C ILE A 398 -2.63 -57.94 -30.32
N ALA A 399 -1.49 -58.66 -30.21
CA ALA A 399 -0.67 -58.65 -29.01
C ALA A 399 -0.05 -57.27 -28.76
N ASN A 400 0.45 -56.60 -29.79
CA ASN A 400 1.01 -55.24 -29.68
C ASN A 400 -0.08 -54.22 -29.29
N LYS A 401 -1.27 -54.30 -29.87
CA LYS A 401 -2.41 -53.46 -29.49
C LYS A 401 -2.82 -53.68 -28.03
N ALA A 402 -2.77 -54.94 -27.55
CA ALA A 402 -3.05 -55.23 -26.14
C ALA A 402 -2.00 -54.61 -25.19
N VAL A 403 -0.70 -54.70 -25.53
CA VAL A 403 0.37 -54.05 -24.76
C VAL A 403 0.19 -52.55 -24.75
N SER A 404 0.02 -51.89 -25.90
CA SER A 404 -0.17 -50.45 -26.01
C SER A 404 -1.42 -49.97 -25.24
N SER A 405 -2.51 -50.75 -25.27
CA SER A 405 -3.73 -50.45 -24.51
C SER A 405 -3.48 -50.51 -23.02
N MET A 406 -2.76 -51.52 -22.53
CA MET A 406 -2.39 -51.62 -21.09
C MET A 406 -1.44 -50.50 -20.66
N GLU A 407 -0.46 -50.13 -21.48
CA GLU A 407 0.45 -49.01 -21.21
C GLU A 407 -0.33 -47.70 -21.11
N ALA A 408 -1.23 -47.43 -22.01
CA ALA A 408 -2.10 -46.25 -21.97
C ALA A 408 -3.01 -46.24 -20.72
N GLN A 409 -3.52 -47.44 -20.29
CA GLN A 409 -4.29 -47.56 -19.05
C GLN A 409 -3.45 -47.24 -17.80
N VAL A 410 -2.21 -47.73 -17.73
CA VAL A 410 -1.28 -47.41 -16.60
C VAL A 410 -1.01 -45.92 -16.54
N GLU A 411 -0.66 -45.31 -17.67
CA GLU A 411 -0.36 -43.87 -17.74
C GLU A 411 -1.57 -43.02 -17.34
N ARG A 412 -2.76 -43.40 -17.81
CA ARG A 412 -4.00 -42.73 -17.44
C ARG A 412 -4.27 -42.87 -15.93
N TRP A 413 -4.09 -44.07 -15.39
CA TRP A 413 -4.30 -44.34 -13.97
C TRP A 413 -3.32 -43.52 -13.09
N ASP A 414 -2.03 -43.51 -13.43
CA ASP A 414 -0.99 -42.76 -12.74
C ASP A 414 -1.23 -41.24 -12.83
N SER A 415 -1.78 -40.75 -13.93
CA SER A 415 -2.15 -39.34 -14.10
C SER A 415 -3.34 -38.96 -13.22
N ILE A 416 -4.35 -39.80 -13.12
CA ILE A 416 -5.52 -39.60 -12.24
C ILE A 416 -5.10 -39.65 -10.78
N THR A 417 -4.23 -40.60 -10.40
CA THR A 417 -3.73 -40.70 -9.02
C THR A 417 -2.96 -39.44 -8.63
N ARG A 418 -2.04 -38.98 -9.48
CA ARG A 418 -1.31 -37.72 -9.26
C ARG A 418 -2.24 -36.51 -9.15
N ALA A 419 -3.29 -36.47 -9.96
CA ALA A 419 -4.30 -35.40 -9.89
C ALA A 419 -5.09 -35.46 -8.57
N ARG A 420 -5.49 -36.66 -8.09
CA ARG A 420 -6.16 -36.85 -6.81
C ARG A 420 -5.30 -36.43 -5.63
N ASP A 421 -4.04 -36.85 -5.64
CA ASP A 421 -3.07 -36.50 -4.58
C ASP A 421 -2.87 -34.96 -4.53
N ARG A 422 -2.79 -34.32 -5.71
CA ARG A 422 -2.71 -32.87 -5.80
C ARG A 422 -3.95 -32.18 -5.24
N VAL A 423 -5.15 -32.65 -5.57
CA VAL A 423 -6.41 -32.12 -5.01
C VAL A 423 -6.41 -32.23 -3.49
N SER A 424 -6.02 -33.41 -2.96
CA SER A 424 -5.96 -33.65 -1.52
C SER A 424 -4.99 -32.69 -0.83
N ALA A 425 -3.76 -32.57 -1.36
CA ALA A 425 -2.74 -31.69 -0.83
C ALA A 425 -3.18 -30.21 -0.86
N MET A 426 -3.78 -29.74 -1.95
CA MET A 426 -4.26 -28.35 -2.07
C MET A 426 -5.44 -28.07 -1.14
N ARG A 427 -6.33 -29.05 -0.91
CA ARG A 427 -7.44 -28.92 0.05
C ARG A 427 -6.94 -28.87 1.49
N GLU A 428 -5.95 -29.68 1.82
CA GLU A 428 -5.30 -29.66 3.13
C GLU A 428 -4.61 -28.33 3.39
N GLU A 429 -3.81 -27.86 2.43
CA GLU A 429 -3.16 -26.55 2.49
C GLU A 429 -4.17 -25.40 2.63
N ALA A 430 -5.26 -25.42 1.84
CA ALA A 430 -6.35 -24.44 1.97
C ALA A 430 -7.01 -24.49 3.35
N GLY A 431 -7.17 -25.68 3.92
CA GLY A 431 -7.68 -25.91 5.28
C GLY A 431 -6.79 -25.29 6.35
N GLU A 432 -5.48 -25.52 6.26
CA GLU A 432 -4.50 -24.94 7.19
C GLU A 432 -4.46 -23.41 7.13
N TYR A 433 -4.45 -22.82 5.92
CA TYR A 433 -4.49 -21.37 5.80
C TYR A 433 -5.82 -20.79 6.26
N LYS A 434 -6.93 -21.51 6.13
CA LYS A 434 -8.22 -21.10 6.69
C LYS A 434 -8.17 -21.04 8.22
N LEU A 435 -7.62 -22.07 8.85
CA LEU A 435 -7.45 -22.11 10.31
C LEU A 435 -6.53 -20.99 10.80
N LEU A 436 -5.41 -20.77 10.10
CA LEU A 436 -4.49 -19.68 10.45
C LEU A 436 -5.16 -18.31 10.32
N LYS A 437 -5.92 -18.08 9.25
CA LYS A 437 -6.70 -16.85 9.07
C LYS A 437 -7.69 -16.63 10.22
N GLU A 438 -8.51 -17.64 10.51
CA GLU A 438 -9.50 -17.54 11.59
C GLU A 438 -8.85 -17.32 12.96
N ALA A 439 -7.74 -17.98 13.23
CA ALA A 439 -6.98 -17.80 14.46
C ALA A 439 -6.40 -16.39 14.57
N THR A 440 -5.81 -15.86 13.47
CA THR A 440 -5.25 -14.49 13.46
C THR A 440 -6.33 -13.43 13.55
N GLU A 441 -7.47 -13.58 12.88
CA GLU A 441 -8.63 -12.67 13.00
C GLU A 441 -9.21 -12.67 14.42
N ASN A 442 -9.28 -13.81 15.07
CA ASN A 442 -9.71 -13.93 16.48
C ASN A 442 -8.69 -13.29 17.43
N ALA A 443 -7.39 -13.55 17.22
CA ALA A 443 -6.33 -12.94 18.02
C ALA A 443 -6.36 -11.41 17.93
N VAL A 444 -6.58 -10.85 16.73
CA VAL A 444 -6.82 -9.40 16.55
C VAL A 444 -8.01 -8.95 17.41
N GLY A 445 -9.13 -9.66 17.36
CA GLY A 445 -10.31 -9.33 18.16
C GLY A 445 -10.02 -9.27 19.65
N CYS A 446 -9.40 -10.31 20.20
CA CYS A 446 -9.09 -10.42 21.64
C CYS A 446 -8.08 -9.36 22.11
N LEU A 447 -7.03 -9.11 21.32
CA LEU A 447 -6.04 -8.08 21.63
C LEU A 447 -6.67 -6.68 21.59
N LEU A 448 -7.51 -6.43 20.59
CA LEU A 448 -8.16 -5.13 20.44
C LEU A 448 -9.11 -4.82 21.57
N ASP A 449 -9.99 -5.75 21.96
CA ASP A 449 -10.98 -5.50 23.01
C ASP A 449 -10.33 -5.08 24.33
N LYS A 450 -9.23 -5.72 24.71
CA LYS A 450 -8.51 -5.41 25.94
C LYS A 450 -7.72 -4.09 25.85
N ARG A 451 -6.97 -3.90 24.76
CA ARG A 451 -6.05 -2.76 24.61
C ARG A 451 -6.75 -1.48 24.18
N VAL A 452 -7.75 -1.58 23.31
CA VAL A 452 -8.59 -0.44 22.97
C VAL A 452 -9.33 0.09 24.18
N GLY A 453 -9.88 -0.79 25.02
CA GLY A 453 -10.52 -0.39 26.27
C GLY A 453 -9.58 0.40 27.18
N ALA A 454 -8.34 -0.10 27.39
CA ALA A 454 -7.32 0.58 28.16
C ALA A 454 -6.90 1.94 27.54
N PHE A 455 -6.73 1.99 26.21
CA PHE A 455 -6.42 3.22 25.50
C PHE A 455 -7.54 4.26 25.64
N VAL A 456 -8.79 3.85 25.45
CA VAL A 456 -9.98 4.71 25.60
C VAL A 456 -10.05 5.30 27.01
N GLN A 457 -9.78 4.50 28.04
CA GLN A 457 -9.74 4.98 29.44
C GLN A 457 -8.63 6.03 29.66
N ARG A 458 -7.44 5.81 29.05
CA ARG A 458 -6.34 6.79 29.14
C ARG A 458 -6.68 8.08 28.41
N VAL A 459 -7.30 8.02 27.24
CA VAL A 459 -7.78 9.22 26.51
C VAL A 459 -8.85 9.94 27.32
N ALA A 460 -9.81 9.22 27.90
CA ALA A 460 -10.86 9.81 28.74
C ALA A 460 -10.29 10.56 29.96
N ALA A 461 -9.15 10.14 30.50
CA ALA A 461 -8.49 10.85 31.60
C ALA A 461 -8.01 12.27 31.23
N TYR A 462 -7.83 12.55 29.94
CA TYR A 462 -7.47 13.85 29.39
C TYR A 462 -8.66 14.62 28.77
N LEU A 463 -9.88 14.17 29.00
CA LEU A 463 -11.09 14.85 28.56
C LEU A 463 -11.88 15.39 29.76
N PRO A 464 -12.76 16.39 29.55
CA PRO A 464 -13.70 16.80 30.58
C PRO A 464 -14.46 15.59 31.15
N SER A 465 -14.68 15.57 32.46
CA SER A 465 -15.24 14.41 33.18
C SER A 465 -16.68 14.02 32.78
N ASP A 466 -17.38 14.91 32.10
CA ASP A 466 -18.71 14.70 31.54
C ASP A 466 -18.70 14.19 30.08
N TRP A 467 -17.51 13.97 29.51
CA TRP A 467 -17.33 13.48 28.15
C TRP A 467 -16.95 12.00 28.17
N ASP A 468 -17.84 11.17 27.62
CA ASP A 468 -17.60 9.72 27.48
C ASP A 468 -17.05 9.43 26.08
N PHE A 469 -15.73 9.25 25.99
CA PHE A 469 -15.03 8.95 24.74
C PHE A 469 -15.21 7.49 24.36
N GLY A 470 -15.48 7.23 23.10
CA GLY A 470 -15.64 5.88 22.58
C GLY A 470 -15.09 5.70 21.17
N ILE A 471 -14.78 4.44 20.87
CA ILE A 471 -14.32 3.99 19.56
C ILE A 471 -15.09 2.75 19.17
N GLU A 472 -15.43 2.64 17.89
CA GLU A 472 -16.02 1.46 17.27
C GLU A 472 -15.13 0.99 16.11
N LEU A 473 -14.68 -0.26 16.18
CA LEU A 473 -13.84 -0.90 15.17
C LEU A 473 -14.59 -1.92 14.32
N LYS A 474 -15.83 -2.26 14.71
CA LYS A 474 -16.70 -3.21 14.01
C LYS A 474 -18.13 -2.69 13.97
N ASP A 475 -18.82 -2.92 12.84
CA ASP A 475 -20.25 -2.72 12.66
C ASP A 475 -20.83 -4.02 12.09
N GLY A 476 -21.31 -4.88 12.98
CA GLY A 476 -21.62 -6.27 12.66
C GLY A 476 -20.39 -7.03 12.18
N LYS A 477 -20.40 -7.49 10.91
CA LYS A 477 -19.26 -8.18 10.28
C LYS A 477 -18.31 -7.25 9.53
N ARG A 478 -18.63 -5.95 9.43
CA ARG A 478 -17.81 -4.98 8.69
C ARG A 478 -16.81 -4.33 9.64
N GLU A 479 -15.59 -4.22 9.18
CA GLU A 479 -14.58 -3.40 9.82
C GLU A 479 -14.88 -1.93 9.56
N VAL A 480 -14.93 -1.16 10.63
CA VAL A 480 -15.15 0.29 10.58
C VAL A 480 -14.14 0.96 11.51
N PHE A 481 -13.95 2.24 11.33
CA PHE A 481 -13.28 3.08 12.31
C PHE A 481 -14.18 4.28 12.57
N ARG A 482 -14.76 4.31 13.76
CA ARG A 482 -15.56 5.43 14.25
C ARG A 482 -15.07 5.81 15.61
N MET A 483 -14.79 7.08 15.82
CA MET A 483 -14.44 7.62 17.11
C MET A 483 -15.32 8.83 17.42
N GLY A 484 -15.59 9.07 18.69
CA GLY A 484 -16.45 10.16 19.07
C GLY A 484 -16.76 10.19 20.56
N LEU A 485 -17.77 10.96 20.92
CA LEU A 485 -18.27 11.05 22.27
C LEU A 485 -19.60 10.29 22.39
N ARG A 486 -19.74 9.47 23.43
CA ARG A 486 -20.98 8.77 23.73
C ARG A 486 -21.97 9.71 24.38
N ARG A 487 -23.18 9.73 23.87
CA ARG A 487 -24.33 10.43 24.45
C ARG A 487 -25.45 9.41 24.65
N GLY A 488 -25.56 8.93 25.88
CA GLY A 488 -26.37 7.74 26.17
C GLY A 488 -25.76 6.50 25.53
N HIS A 489 -26.53 5.76 24.74
CA HIS A 489 -26.07 4.52 24.09
C HIS A 489 -25.46 4.74 22.69
N LYS A 490 -25.44 5.97 22.17
CA LYS A 490 -24.99 6.25 20.80
C LYS A 490 -23.63 6.94 20.78
N LEU A 491 -22.75 6.48 19.90
CA LEU A 491 -21.49 7.14 19.58
C LEU A 491 -21.75 8.26 18.55
N HIS A 492 -21.48 9.50 18.95
CA HIS A 492 -21.57 10.67 18.10
C HIS A 492 -20.20 10.96 17.49
N CYS A 493 -20.05 10.64 16.20
CA CYS A 493 -18.80 10.85 15.47
C CYS A 493 -18.70 12.24 14.83
N ALA A 494 -19.82 12.94 14.67
CA ALA A 494 -19.83 14.32 14.18
C ALA A 494 -19.58 15.26 15.37
N LEU A 495 -18.30 15.41 15.70
CA LEU A 495 -17.83 16.27 16.80
C LEU A 495 -17.86 17.74 16.38
N SER A 496 -18.21 18.63 17.32
CA SER A 496 -17.99 20.07 17.15
C SER A 496 -16.49 20.37 17.05
N GLY A 497 -16.13 21.55 16.53
CA GLY A 497 -14.72 21.92 16.43
C GLY A 497 -13.94 21.82 17.74
N ALA A 498 -14.55 22.26 18.86
CA ALA A 498 -13.94 22.17 20.18
C ALA A 498 -13.83 20.72 20.69
N GLU A 499 -14.87 19.91 20.47
CA GLU A 499 -14.83 18.47 20.81
C GLU A 499 -13.75 17.74 19.99
N TRP A 500 -13.68 18.01 18.69
CA TRP A 500 -12.66 17.42 17.82
C TRP A 500 -11.25 17.78 18.28
N ALA A 501 -10.98 19.08 18.48
CA ALA A 501 -9.68 19.55 18.96
C ALA A 501 -9.31 18.93 20.32
N SER A 502 -10.29 18.78 21.22
CA SER A 502 -10.05 18.16 22.52
C SER A 502 -9.75 16.67 22.43
N VAL A 503 -10.53 15.92 21.65
CA VAL A 503 -10.37 14.47 21.48
C VAL A 503 -9.02 14.16 20.80
N THR A 504 -8.70 14.85 19.72
CA THR A 504 -7.42 14.64 19.01
C THR A 504 -6.22 14.97 19.89
N THR A 505 -6.31 16.05 20.69
CA THR A 505 -5.26 16.41 21.64
C THR A 505 -5.14 15.39 22.77
N ALA A 506 -6.24 14.89 23.33
CA ALA A 506 -6.22 13.85 24.35
C ALA A 506 -5.58 12.54 23.84
N ILE A 507 -5.87 12.15 22.58
CA ILE A 507 -5.19 11.03 21.91
C ILE A 507 -3.69 11.31 21.79
N ALA A 508 -3.32 12.52 21.36
CA ALA A 508 -1.93 12.92 21.23
C ALA A 508 -1.19 12.91 22.58
N MET A 509 -1.87 13.26 23.69
CA MET A 509 -1.32 13.15 25.05
C MET A 509 -0.96 11.70 25.37
N VAL A 510 -1.89 10.76 25.14
CA VAL A 510 -1.65 9.33 25.39
C VAL A 510 -0.52 8.79 24.52
N VAL A 511 -0.45 9.19 23.27
CA VAL A 511 0.63 8.78 22.35
C VAL A 511 1.97 9.38 22.83
N SER A 512 1.98 10.65 23.25
CA SER A 512 3.18 11.34 23.74
C SER A 512 3.73 10.77 25.04
N GLU A 513 2.91 10.12 25.87
CA GLU A 513 3.40 9.47 27.10
C GLU A 513 4.50 8.44 26.86
N ARG A 514 4.56 7.88 25.64
CA ARG A 514 5.53 6.88 25.22
C ARG A 514 6.86 7.44 24.76
N LEU A 515 6.91 8.72 24.48
CA LEU A 515 8.17 9.36 24.13
C LEU A 515 9.13 9.29 25.33
N PRO A 516 10.44 9.16 25.10
CA PRO A 516 11.44 9.24 26.15
C PRO A 516 11.23 10.48 27.03
N MET A 517 11.47 10.36 28.32
CA MET A 517 11.31 11.48 29.26
C MET A 517 12.30 12.63 29.01
N SER A 518 13.39 12.36 28.29
CA SER A 518 14.35 13.37 27.82
C SER A 518 13.84 14.18 26.64
N ASP A 519 12.79 13.71 25.95
CA ASP A 519 12.34 14.34 24.72
C ASP A 519 11.31 15.43 25.00
N VAL A 520 11.39 16.50 24.21
CA VAL A 520 10.40 17.57 24.24
C VAL A 520 9.08 17.03 23.65
N ALA A 521 8.00 17.19 24.40
CA ALA A 521 6.65 16.82 23.95
C ALA A 521 5.74 18.04 24.06
N VAL A 522 5.50 18.69 22.94
CA VAL A 522 4.65 19.89 22.85
C VAL A 522 3.35 19.54 22.13
N LEU A 523 2.24 19.87 22.75
CA LEU A 523 0.91 19.71 22.18
C LEU A 523 0.28 21.07 21.98
N ILE A 524 -0.20 21.30 20.78
CA ILE A 524 -0.86 22.54 20.38
C ILE A 524 -2.25 22.18 19.87
N PRO A 525 -3.29 22.25 20.72
CA PRO A 525 -4.67 22.05 20.28
C PRO A 525 -5.04 23.04 19.18
N GLU A 526 -5.83 22.59 18.20
CA GLU A 526 -6.34 23.47 17.16
C GLU A 526 -7.00 24.71 17.76
N ASP A 527 -6.71 25.88 17.18
CA ASP A 527 -7.40 27.12 17.55
C ASP A 527 -8.87 27.05 17.10
N ARG A 528 -9.76 26.93 18.05
CA ARG A 528 -11.21 26.81 17.85
C ARG A 528 -11.91 27.82 18.73
N ALA A 529 -13.12 28.17 18.34
CA ALA A 529 -13.96 29.01 19.16
C ALA A 529 -14.41 28.24 20.42
N TRP A 530 -13.69 28.43 21.52
CA TRP A 530 -14.02 27.87 22.83
C TRP A 530 -15.11 28.69 23.51
N ASP A 531 -16.08 28.06 24.15
CA ASP A 531 -16.86 28.74 25.16
C ASP A 531 -16.09 28.74 26.50
N PRO A 532 -16.30 29.74 27.39
CA PRO A 532 -15.51 29.90 28.63
C PRO A 532 -15.62 28.71 29.58
N LYS A 533 -16.73 27.96 29.57
CA LYS A 533 -16.96 26.78 30.41
C LYS A 533 -16.16 25.60 29.92
N THR A 534 -16.27 25.30 28.60
CA THR A 534 -15.54 24.22 27.94
C THR A 534 -14.05 24.46 28.01
N LEU A 535 -13.56 25.68 27.76
CA LEU A 535 -12.15 26.04 27.88
C LEU A 535 -11.62 25.73 29.30
N SER A 536 -12.34 26.15 30.36
CA SER A 536 -11.95 25.86 31.74
C SER A 536 -11.96 24.37 32.07
N ALA A 537 -12.87 23.59 31.50
CA ALA A 537 -12.95 22.14 31.69
C ALA A 537 -11.78 21.42 31.00
N VAL A 538 -11.48 21.76 29.75
CA VAL A 538 -10.36 21.23 28.97
C VAL A 538 -9.03 21.58 29.61
N MET A 539 -8.83 22.81 30.04
CA MET A 539 -7.61 23.20 30.76
C MET A 539 -7.38 22.35 32.03
N ARG A 540 -8.46 22.04 32.78
CA ARG A 540 -8.34 21.16 33.96
C ARG A 540 -7.95 19.75 33.56
N ALA A 541 -8.55 19.20 32.51
CA ALA A 541 -8.25 17.86 32.02
C ALA A 541 -6.78 17.75 31.55
N TYR A 542 -6.28 18.74 30.83
CA TYR A 542 -4.91 18.76 30.32
C TYR A 542 -3.84 19.05 31.42
N GLY A 543 -4.26 19.52 32.57
CA GLY A 543 -3.35 19.85 33.69
C GLY A 543 -2.49 18.68 34.15
N SER A 544 -2.99 17.45 34.06
CA SER A 544 -2.31 16.22 34.46
C SER A 544 -1.27 15.71 33.44
N PHE A 545 -1.27 16.19 32.21
CA PHE A 545 -0.31 15.76 31.21
C PHE A 545 1.13 16.16 31.57
N ASN A 546 2.06 15.20 31.46
CA ASN A 546 3.48 15.42 31.76
C ASN A 546 4.29 15.86 30.52
N GLY A 547 3.82 16.85 29.82
CA GLY A 547 4.46 17.51 28.70
C GLY A 547 3.95 18.93 28.58
N GLN A 548 4.34 19.65 27.56
CA GLN A 548 3.91 21.02 27.35
C GLN A 548 2.59 21.08 26.57
N VAL A 549 1.70 21.97 26.98
CA VAL A 549 0.48 22.31 26.22
C VAL A 549 0.45 23.81 26.01
N ILE A 550 0.35 24.25 24.78
CA ILE A 550 0.21 25.64 24.38
C ILE A 550 -1.14 25.80 23.66
N MET A 551 -2.05 26.54 24.28
CA MET A 551 -3.38 26.80 23.74
C MET A 551 -3.52 28.26 23.33
N ALA A 552 -4.33 28.52 22.31
CA ALA A 552 -4.76 29.87 21.95
C ALA A 552 -6.27 30.03 22.16
N SER A 553 -6.70 31.19 22.57
CA SER A 553 -8.11 31.53 22.72
C SER A 553 -8.32 33.05 22.54
N THR A 554 -9.48 33.42 22.00
CA THR A 554 -9.92 34.83 21.99
C THR A 554 -10.65 35.23 23.26
N ILE A 555 -10.96 34.26 24.13
CA ILE A 555 -11.72 34.48 25.36
C ILE A 555 -10.93 33.95 26.54
N LYS A 556 -11.17 34.54 27.74
CA LYS A 556 -10.62 34.05 28.99
C LYS A 556 -11.44 32.88 29.56
N PRO A 557 -10.81 31.94 30.28
CA PRO A 557 -11.54 30.86 30.95
C PRO A 557 -12.47 31.42 32.01
N ARG A 558 -13.59 30.71 32.25
CA ARG A 558 -14.56 31.11 33.27
C ARG A 558 -14.04 30.82 34.68
N GLY A 559 -14.05 31.82 35.51
CA GLY A 559 -13.65 31.69 36.91
C GLY A 559 -12.13 31.70 37.12
N LYS A 560 -11.67 31.05 38.20
CA LYS A 560 -10.23 30.98 38.52
C LYS A 560 -9.52 30.08 37.46
N VAL A 561 -8.39 30.56 36.94
CA VAL A 561 -7.51 29.77 36.07
C VAL A 561 -7.11 28.47 36.77
N PRO A 562 -7.22 27.29 36.11
CA PRO A 562 -6.80 26.04 36.72
C PRO A 562 -5.33 26.09 37.15
N GLY A 563 -5.02 25.43 38.28
CA GLY A 563 -3.65 25.42 38.81
C GLY A 563 -2.65 24.85 37.80
N GLY A 564 -1.45 25.45 37.76
CA GLY A 564 -0.37 25.04 36.85
C GLY A 564 -0.41 25.69 35.47
N TRP A 565 -1.48 26.43 35.12
CA TRP A 565 -1.56 27.18 33.88
C TRP A 565 -1.10 28.62 34.01
N THR A 566 -0.30 29.04 33.04
CA THR A 566 0.09 30.45 32.84
C THR A 566 -0.78 31.01 31.71
N VAL A 567 -1.45 32.13 31.97
CA VAL A 567 -2.22 32.86 30.97
C VAL A 567 -1.42 34.07 30.54
N ILE A 568 -1.12 34.16 29.27
CA ILE A 568 -0.42 35.29 28.65
C ILE A 568 -1.46 36.12 27.90
N ASP A 569 -1.62 37.34 28.28
CA ASP A 569 -2.49 38.31 27.60
C ASP A 569 -1.71 38.91 26.43
N MET A 570 -1.96 38.36 25.24
CA MET A 570 -1.22 38.69 24.04
C MET A 570 -1.49 40.12 23.52
N ASP A 571 -2.59 40.74 23.93
CA ASP A 571 -2.86 42.14 23.57
C ASP A 571 -1.88 43.04 24.33
N LYS A 572 -1.57 42.72 25.62
CA LYS A 572 -0.58 43.42 26.43
C LYS A 572 0.86 43.06 26.05
N GLU A 573 1.11 41.79 25.81
CA GLU A 573 2.44 41.28 25.43
C GLU A 573 2.88 41.87 24.08
N SER A 574 2.01 41.88 23.08
CA SER A 574 2.35 42.48 21.77
C SER A 574 2.49 44.00 21.83
N ALA A 575 1.77 44.67 22.71
CA ALA A 575 1.95 46.09 22.96
C ALA A 575 3.30 46.40 23.63
N SER A 576 3.77 45.55 24.55
CA SER A 576 5.08 45.68 25.18
C SER A 576 6.24 45.59 24.18
N TRP A 577 6.11 44.81 23.12
CA TRP A 577 7.11 44.74 22.05
C TRP A 577 7.27 46.09 21.32
N LEU A 578 6.21 46.89 21.23
CA LEU A 578 6.22 48.20 20.58
C LEU A 578 6.76 49.33 21.48
N GLY A 579 7.24 49.02 22.69
CA GLY A 579 7.79 50.02 23.62
C GLY A 579 6.74 50.87 24.33
N GLY A 580 5.48 50.39 24.37
CA GLY A 580 4.40 51.02 25.11
C GLY A 580 4.51 50.72 26.60
N GLY A 581 5.37 51.43 27.35
CA GLY A 581 5.31 51.52 28.80
C GLY A 581 4.19 52.47 29.19
N ASP A 582 3.34 52.02 30.11
CA ASP A 582 2.41 52.78 30.96
C ASP A 582 1.80 54.06 30.34
N SER A 583 0.73 53.94 29.61
CA SER A 583 -0.23 55.02 29.43
C SER A 583 -1.62 54.52 29.88
N GLU A 584 -2.13 55.30 30.85
CA GLU A 584 -3.44 55.19 31.46
C GLU A 584 -4.58 54.92 30.46
N GLU A 585 -5.59 54.26 31.00
CA GLU A 585 -6.88 53.96 30.37
C GLU A 585 -7.40 55.14 29.52
N ASP A 586 -7.26 55.04 28.19
CA ASP A 586 -8.09 55.75 27.26
C ASP A 586 -8.97 54.77 26.46
N GLU A 587 -10.27 55.01 26.48
CA GLU A 587 -11.29 54.22 25.81
C GLU A 587 -10.93 53.92 24.37
N PRO A 588 -11.27 52.73 23.84
CA PRO A 588 -10.94 52.36 22.48
C PRO A 588 -11.71 53.23 21.49
N ALA A 589 -10.99 54.14 20.87
CA ALA A 589 -11.49 54.83 19.68
C ALA A 589 -11.88 53.78 18.64
N GLN A 590 -13.13 53.77 18.26
CA GLN A 590 -13.68 52.95 17.16
C GLN A 590 -12.86 53.27 15.90
N VAL A 591 -11.90 52.42 15.55
CA VAL A 591 -11.33 52.37 14.23
C VAL A 591 -12.42 51.79 13.30
N ARG A 592 -13.21 52.66 12.71
CA ARG A 592 -14.02 52.31 11.56
C ARG A 592 -13.12 51.84 10.45
N SER A 593 -13.20 50.55 10.16
CA SER A 593 -12.56 49.99 8.98
C SER A 593 -13.25 50.58 7.75
N ALA A 594 -12.56 51.45 7.06
CA ALA A 594 -12.94 51.91 5.73
C ALA A 594 -12.64 50.82 4.71
N LEU A 595 -13.42 49.79 4.69
CA LEU A 595 -13.63 48.88 3.58
C LEU A 595 -15.14 48.83 3.37
N GLU A 596 -15.64 49.87 2.71
CA GLU A 596 -16.95 49.81 2.07
C GLU A 596 -16.87 48.77 0.97
N ILE A 597 -17.46 47.62 1.18
CA ILE A 597 -17.73 46.62 0.16
C ILE A 597 -18.86 47.17 -0.71
N PRO A 598 -18.66 47.36 -2.05
CA PRO A 598 -19.74 47.76 -2.94
C PRO A 598 -20.87 46.70 -2.88
N GLU A 599 -22.10 47.16 -2.80
CA GLU A 599 -23.29 46.32 -2.69
C GLU A 599 -23.64 45.46 -3.91
N ASN A 600 -22.78 45.39 -4.92
CA ASN A 600 -23.01 44.52 -6.07
C ASN A 600 -22.04 43.31 -6.01
N GLY A 601 -22.59 42.23 -5.44
CA GLY A 601 -21.87 41.01 -5.14
C GLY A 601 -21.26 40.27 -6.36
N VAL A 602 -20.03 40.54 -6.65
CA VAL A 602 -19.15 39.62 -7.40
C VAL A 602 -18.05 39.20 -6.44
N ASN A 603 -18.16 37.99 -5.91
CA ASN A 603 -17.13 37.38 -5.07
C ASN A 603 -15.97 36.92 -5.97
N VAL A 604 -15.15 37.86 -6.45
CA VAL A 604 -13.85 37.54 -7.03
C VAL A 604 -12.94 37.21 -5.86
N THR A 605 -12.44 35.98 -5.78
CA THR A 605 -11.43 35.66 -4.76
C THR A 605 -10.25 36.62 -4.96
N THR A 606 -9.71 37.17 -3.89
CA THR A 606 -8.58 38.12 -3.89
C THR A 606 -7.41 37.65 -4.76
N ARG A 607 -7.23 36.34 -4.86
CA ARG A 607 -6.18 35.70 -5.67
C ARG A 607 -6.45 35.79 -7.18
N SER A 608 -7.69 35.58 -7.61
CA SER A 608 -8.07 35.69 -9.02
C SER A 608 -7.94 37.13 -9.51
N ALA A 609 -8.26 38.11 -8.66
CA ALA A 609 -8.07 39.53 -8.96
C ALA A 609 -6.60 39.88 -9.14
N ILE A 610 -5.72 39.44 -8.24
CA ILE A 610 -4.26 39.69 -8.33
C ILE A 610 -3.66 39.08 -9.60
N LEU A 611 -4.07 37.84 -9.97
CA LEU A 611 -3.59 37.18 -11.19
C LEU A 611 -4.03 37.89 -12.46
N LEU A 612 -5.24 38.43 -12.50
CA LEU A 612 -5.75 39.18 -13.63
C LEU A 612 -5.05 40.56 -13.76
N GLU A 613 -4.80 41.23 -12.63
CA GLU A 613 -4.02 42.47 -12.59
C GLU A 613 -2.56 42.24 -13.03
N GLN A 614 -1.92 41.16 -12.63
CA GLN A 614 -0.57 40.79 -13.09
C GLN A 614 -0.50 40.51 -14.59
N ARG A 615 -1.61 40.18 -15.24
CA ARG A 615 -1.73 39.99 -16.68
C ARG A 615 -2.12 41.29 -17.44
N GLY A 616 -2.22 42.42 -16.73
CA GLY A 616 -2.42 43.73 -17.32
C GLY A 616 -3.89 44.16 -17.44
N PHE A 617 -4.82 43.43 -16.77
CA PHE A 617 -6.21 43.87 -16.67
C PHE A 617 -6.34 44.93 -15.57
N SER A 618 -7.11 45.98 -15.83
CA SER A 618 -7.41 46.96 -14.79
C SER A 618 -8.36 46.39 -13.73
N PRO A 619 -8.36 46.91 -12.49
CA PRO A 619 -9.29 46.51 -11.47
C PRO A 619 -10.78 46.58 -11.88
N GLU A 620 -11.11 47.55 -12.75
CA GLU A 620 -12.45 47.76 -13.28
C GLU A 620 -12.81 46.71 -14.34
N GLU A 621 -11.86 46.29 -15.18
CA GLU A 621 -12.03 45.19 -16.14
C GLU A 621 -12.17 43.85 -15.41
N VAL A 622 -11.41 43.64 -14.35
CA VAL A 622 -11.53 42.42 -13.50
C VAL A 622 -12.90 42.33 -12.85
N ALA A 623 -13.46 43.46 -12.40
CA ALA A 623 -14.79 43.49 -11.79
C ALA A 623 -15.93 43.22 -12.80
N MET A 624 -15.69 43.51 -14.09
CA MET A 624 -16.67 43.30 -15.18
C MET A 624 -16.56 41.94 -15.88
N MET A 625 -15.51 41.19 -15.64
CA MET A 625 -15.34 39.87 -16.25
C MET A 625 -16.42 38.88 -15.85
N SER A 626 -16.98 38.17 -16.83
CA SER A 626 -17.92 37.09 -16.56
C SER A 626 -17.22 35.93 -15.87
N LYS A 627 -17.96 35.15 -15.07
CA LYS A 627 -17.46 33.94 -14.38
C LYS A 627 -16.77 32.97 -15.34
N GLN A 628 -17.32 32.79 -16.56
CA GLN A 628 -16.71 31.93 -17.60
C GLN A 628 -15.34 32.43 -18.06
N THR A 629 -15.17 33.74 -18.20
CA THR A 629 -13.88 34.33 -18.62
C THR A 629 -12.84 34.19 -17.49
N GLN A 630 -13.26 34.33 -16.25
CA GLN A 630 -12.41 34.12 -15.08
C GLN A 630 -11.97 32.65 -14.96
N ASP A 631 -12.84 31.70 -15.22
CA ASP A 631 -12.53 30.28 -15.19
C ASP A 631 -11.49 29.88 -16.28
N VAL A 632 -11.56 30.48 -17.46
CA VAL A 632 -10.59 30.27 -18.55
C VAL A 632 -9.20 30.82 -18.19
N VAL A 633 -9.14 31.95 -17.50
CA VAL A 633 -7.86 32.58 -17.08
C VAL A 633 -7.22 31.79 -15.93
N ILE A 634 -8.03 31.24 -15.03
CA ILE A 634 -7.55 30.39 -13.93
C ILE A 634 -7.04 29.03 -14.44
N ALA A 635 -7.56 28.56 -15.59
CA ALA A 635 -7.14 27.28 -16.19
C ALA A 635 -5.65 27.26 -16.63
N ASP A 636 -5.07 28.42 -16.90
CA ASP A 636 -3.63 28.54 -17.27
C ASP A 636 -2.67 28.19 -16.11
N ASP A 637 -3.14 28.28 -14.85
CA ASP A 637 -2.36 27.93 -13.67
C ASP A 637 -2.49 26.46 -13.27
N LEU A 638 -3.33 25.69 -13.96
CA LEU A 638 -3.50 24.27 -13.70
C LEU A 638 -2.29 23.49 -14.22
N LYS A 639 -1.76 22.62 -13.40
CA LYS A 639 -0.68 21.71 -13.82
C LYS A 639 -1.14 20.87 -15.02
N PRO A 640 -0.25 20.62 -16.01
CA PRO A 640 -0.59 19.71 -17.10
C PRO A 640 -1.11 18.38 -16.56
N GLY A 641 -2.30 17.96 -17.01
CA GLY A 641 -2.94 16.74 -16.53
C GLY A 641 -4.03 16.96 -15.47
N SER A 642 -4.26 18.16 -14.96
CA SER A 642 -5.38 18.43 -14.05
C SER A 642 -6.72 18.32 -14.78
N ILE A 643 -7.69 17.66 -14.16
CA ILE A 643 -9.06 17.56 -14.67
C ILE A 643 -9.89 18.67 -14.05
N VAL A 644 -10.52 19.46 -14.87
CA VAL A 644 -11.45 20.52 -14.45
C VAL A 644 -12.87 20.02 -14.66
N ILE A 645 -13.67 20.05 -13.60
CA ILE A 645 -15.11 19.75 -13.64
C ILE A 645 -15.84 21.08 -13.74
N ARG A 646 -16.61 21.29 -14.79
CA ARG A 646 -17.46 22.47 -14.96
C ARG A 646 -18.80 22.31 -14.26
N GLU A 647 -19.48 23.42 -14.00
CA GLU A 647 -20.80 23.39 -13.34
C GLU A 647 -21.88 22.64 -14.16
N ASP A 648 -21.70 22.53 -15.48
CA ASP A 648 -22.55 21.74 -16.38
C ASP A 648 -22.24 20.24 -16.37
N GLY A 649 -21.30 19.78 -15.52
CA GLY A 649 -20.89 18.38 -15.43
C GLY A 649 -19.94 17.92 -16.55
N THR A 650 -19.48 18.83 -17.42
CA THR A 650 -18.49 18.47 -18.44
C THR A 650 -17.07 18.48 -17.86
N TYR A 651 -16.21 17.62 -18.42
CA TYR A 651 -14.83 17.47 -18.00
C TYR A 651 -13.91 18.12 -19.04
N ALA A 652 -12.85 18.77 -18.56
CA ALA A 652 -11.81 19.33 -19.40
C ALA A 652 -10.43 18.97 -18.83
N LEU A 653 -9.47 18.67 -19.71
CA LEU A 653 -8.10 18.35 -19.34
C LEU A 653 -7.20 19.57 -19.61
N ALA A 654 -6.48 20.04 -18.61
CA ALA A 654 -5.48 21.09 -18.77
C ALA A 654 -4.20 20.52 -19.38
N ARG A 655 -3.79 20.98 -20.55
CA ARG A 655 -2.57 20.53 -21.22
C ARG A 655 -1.84 21.74 -21.81
N GLY A 656 -0.71 22.10 -21.18
CA GLY A 656 0.18 23.14 -21.73
C GLY A 656 -0.47 24.49 -21.96
N GLY A 657 -1.31 24.99 -21.04
CA GLY A 657 -2.01 26.25 -21.14
C GLY A 657 -3.29 26.22 -22.00
N GLN A 658 -3.70 25.06 -22.49
CA GLN A 658 -4.97 24.87 -23.20
C GLN A 658 -5.87 23.89 -22.43
N VAL A 659 -7.17 24.20 -22.39
CA VAL A 659 -8.20 23.33 -21.83
C VAL A 659 -8.83 22.53 -22.98
N LEU A 660 -8.55 21.24 -23.02
CA LEU A 660 -9.15 20.33 -23.99
C LEU A 660 -10.46 19.78 -23.45
N GLN A 661 -11.56 19.99 -24.16
CA GLN A 661 -12.85 19.38 -23.86
C GLN A 661 -12.76 17.85 -24.06
N LEU A 662 -13.04 17.10 -23.01
CA LEU A 662 -13.19 15.66 -23.12
C LEU A 662 -14.64 15.31 -23.49
N PRO A 663 -14.89 14.26 -24.26
CA PRO A 663 -16.25 13.78 -24.53
C PRO A 663 -16.92 13.37 -23.22
N PRO A 664 -18.25 13.51 -23.09
CA PRO A 664 -18.97 13.15 -21.88
C PRO A 664 -18.72 11.69 -21.53
N SER A 665 -18.38 11.43 -20.26
CA SER A 665 -18.13 10.09 -19.75
C SER A 665 -19.39 9.21 -19.88
N PRO A 666 -19.30 7.97 -20.39
CA PRO A 666 -20.43 7.06 -20.47
C PRO A 666 -20.95 6.57 -19.10
N LEU A 667 -20.38 7.05 -17.99
CA LEU A 667 -20.71 6.61 -16.62
C LEU A 667 -21.76 7.49 -15.91
N VAL A 668 -22.32 8.47 -16.58
CA VAL A 668 -23.47 9.24 -16.05
C VAL A 668 -24.70 8.90 -16.89
N ARG A 669 -25.30 7.75 -16.60
CA ARG A 669 -26.70 7.42 -16.84
C ARG A 669 -27.23 6.64 -15.65
#